data_a6c801eb1ac09c77ff1e5ba223aaaf20
#
_entry.id   a6c801eb1ac09c77ff1e5ba223aaaf20
#
_cell.length_a   1.000
_cell.length_b   1.000
_cell.length_c   1.000
_cell.angle_alpha   90.00
_cell.angle_beta   90.00
_cell.angle_gamma   90.00
#
_symmetry.space_group_name_H-M   'P 1'
#
loop_
_entity.id
_entity.type
_entity.pdbx_description
1 polymer ?
#
loop_
_entity_poly.entity_id
_entity_poly.type
_entity_poly.pdbx_seq_one_letter_code
_entity_poly.pdbx_strand_id
1 'polypeptide(L)'
;MSFTSIKFRANSAPKTTTSLTLTRSRSTAAISPVFLEARARVKEHARNISRSSAHNAVVSQTVRPTPAPAFQQLPSKISPPNPAPSLPTHSDIPLDHSFVGLSGGEIFHEMMLRHDVKHIFGYPGGAILPVFDAIYDSKHFDFVLPRHEQGAGHMAEGYARVSGKPGVVLVTSGPGATNVVTPMQDALSDGVPLVVFCGQVATSAIGSDAFQEADIVGISRSCTKWNVMVKDITELPRRINEAFKIATSGRPGPVLVDLPKDVTAGILRTPLPFKVTTPGSTLDLPSNPLQTPVRASSELELIRQAAQLINQAERPLIYAGHGVLGNPLGPKFLTQLAREGNIPVTTTLQGLGVFDETDPRSLHMIGMHGSAYANLAMQQADVIIALGARFDDRVTGKVSQFAPAARTAAAQRRGGIIHFEIQPKNVNKVVDASIPILGDVTENLAAMLPLIRFSERALWFKDIKEWKEKYPFVYVKSNPEKGEKIKPQEVIEELDRQTASYKENVVITTGTMGFGLPAAVGAKVGAPNKTVIDIDGDASFSMTAMELATASQFNIGVKVLVLNNEFQGMVVQWQDLFYDHRYSHTRMTNPDFVLLAKAMGVHAIRVRSASELPEKMKEFLEYDGNKPILLECIVESNEHVFPMVPAGKALHEQILHSLLRDKKQNTEA
;
A
#
# COMPACT_ATOMS: atom_id res chain seq x y z
N MET A 1 15.14 -38.00 -18.32
CA MET A 1 14.24 -39.08 -17.98
C MET A 1 12.98 -38.93 -18.80
N SER A 2 12.61 -39.98 -19.50
CA SER A 2 11.63 -40.03 -20.58
C SER A 2 10.21 -39.67 -20.18
N PHE A 3 9.58 -38.87 -21.02
CA PHE A 3 8.12 -38.62 -20.96
C PHE A 3 7.36 -39.89 -21.35
N THR A 4 6.53 -40.40 -20.43
CA THR A 4 5.60 -41.48 -20.71
C THR A 4 4.23 -40.88 -21.06
N SER A 5 3.82 -41.01 -22.31
CA SER A 5 2.51 -40.61 -22.80
C SER A 5 1.42 -41.52 -22.26
N ILE A 6 0.42 -40.98 -21.58
CA ILE A 6 -0.79 -41.74 -21.20
C ILE A 6 -1.79 -41.65 -22.35
N LYS A 7 -2.03 -42.80 -23.01
CA LYS A 7 -3.11 -42.96 -23.98
C LYS A 7 -4.42 -43.28 -23.27
N PHE A 8 -5.42 -42.44 -23.40
CA PHE A 8 -6.79 -42.76 -23.06
C PHE A 8 -7.42 -43.60 -24.18
N ARG A 9 -7.92 -44.79 -23.86
CA ARG A 9 -8.76 -45.62 -24.72
C ARG A 9 -10.19 -45.09 -24.66
N ALA A 10 -10.72 -44.67 -25.81
CA ALA A 10 -12.15 -44.36 -25.94
C ALA A 10 -12.89 -45.68 -26.25
N ASN A 11 -13.93 -46.00 -25.46
CA ASN A 11 -14.89 -47.07 -25.75
C ASN A 11 -15.99 -46.55 -26.68
N SER A 12 -16.31 -47.35 -27.64
CA SER A 12 -17.25 -47.16 -28.74
C SER A 12 -18.71 -47.22 -28.35
N ALA A 13 -19.55 -46.35 -28.95
CA ALA A 13 -20.96 -46.62 -29.24
C ALA A 13 -21.49 -45.58 -30.27
N PRO A 14 -22.69 -45.74 -30.90
CA PRO A 14 -22.70 -46.04 -32.33
C PRO A 14 -23.11 -44.84 -33.20
N LYS A 15 -22.88 -45.04 -34.51
CA LYS A 15 -23.12 -44.11 -35.62
C LYS A 15 -24.61 -43.77 -35.83
N THR A 16 -24.95 -42.50 -35.92
CA THR A 16 -26.04 -42.01 -36.77
C THR A 16 -25.51 -40.87 -37.65
N THR A 17 -25.60 -41.13 -38.93
CA THR A 17 -25.17 -40.24 -40.02
C THR A 17 -26.25 -39.21 -40.29
N THR A 18 -25.91 -37.92 -40.14
CA THR A 18 -26.69 -36.84 -40.78
C THR A 18 -25.70 -35.90 -41.45
N SER A 19 -25.75 -35.85 -42.76
CA SER A 19 -24.96 -34.95 -43.61
C SER A 19 -25.49 -33.52 -43.52
N LEU A 20 -24.65 -32.59 -43.10
CA LEU A 20 -24.90 -31.15 -43.22
C LEU A 20 -23.89 -30.57 -44.20
N THR A 21 -24.39 -30.16 -45.35
CA THR A 21 -23.67 -29.45 -46.40
C THR A 21 -23.36 -28.04 -45.97
N LEU A 22 -22.09 -27.72 -45.78
CA LEU A 22 -21.63 -26.36 -45.49
C LEU A 22 -21.46 -25.58 -46.81
N THR A 23 -22.37 -24.69 -47.13
CA THR A 23 -22.21 -23.68 -48.16
C THR A 23 -21.35 -22.55 -47.62
N ARG A 24 -20.16 -22.35 -48.21
CA ARG A 24 -19.29 -21.19 -47.98
C ARG A 24 -19.90 -19.95 -48.65
N SER A 25 -20.47 -19.03 -47.88
CA SER A 25 -20.68 -17.67 -48.32
C SER A 25 -19.43 -16.83 -48.00
N ARG A 26 -18.76 -16.35 -49.02
CA ARG A 26 -17.73 -15.27 -48.89
C ARG A 26 -18.45 -13.96 -48.71
N SER A 27 -18.50 -13.39 -47.53
CA SER A 27 -18.83 -11.98 -47.33
C SER A 27 -17.50 -11.19 -47.34
N THR A 28 -17.28 -10.43 -48.39
CA THR A 28 -16.27 -9.35 -48.46
C THR A 28 -16.82 -8.18 -47.64
N ALA A 29 -16.40 -8.06 -46.39
CA ALA A 29 -16.65 -6.86 -45.61
C ALA A 29 -15.74 -5.73 -46.12
N ALA A 30 -16.33 -4.70 -46.69
CA ALA A 30 -15.62 -3.47 -47.10
C ALA A 30 -15.10 -2.76 -45.82
N ILE A 31 -13.79 -2.53 -45.80
CA ILE A 31 -13.10 -1.76 -44.74
C ILE A 31 -13.54 -0.31 -44.85
N SER A 32 -14.09 0.24 -43.78
CA SER A 32 -14.55 1.64 -43.69
C SER A 32 -13.42 2.63 -43.98
N PRO A 33 -13.69 3.70 -44.78
CA PRO A 33 -12.72 4.73 -45.12
C PRO A 33 -12.02 5.38 -43.91
N VAL A 34 -12.66 5.43 -42.75
CA VAL A 34 -12.12 5.99 -41.50
C VAL A 34 -10.91 5.20 -40.99
N PHE A 35 -10.82 3.90 -41.26
CA PHE A 35 -9.68 3.07 -40.83
C PHE A 35 -8.43 3.27 -41.71
N LEU A 36 -8.61 3.66 -42.95
CA LEU A 36 -7.49 3.97 -43.87
C LEU A 36 -6.85 5.32 -43.54
N GLU A 37 -7.65 6.31 -43.15
CA GLU A 37 -7.18 7.64 -42.78
C GLU A 37 -6.40 7.64 -41.43
N ALA A 38 -6.84 6.86 -40.47
CA ALA A 38 -6.11 6.68 -39.19
C ALA A 38 -4.73 6.02 -39.39
N ARG A 39 -4.63 5.06 -40.33
CA ARG A 39 -3.35 4.41 -40.65
C ARG A 39 -2.38 5.32 -41.43
N ALA A 40 -2.90 6.26 -42.22
CA ALA A 40 -2.10 7.27 -42.91
C ALA A 40 -1.49 8.28 -41.91
N ARG A 41 -2.29 8.77 -40.95
CA ARG A 41 -1.83 9.73 -39.91
C ARG A 41 -0.77 9.14 -38.99
N VAL A 42 -0.86 7.85 -38.62
CA VAL A 42 0.15 7.17 -37.82
C VAL A 42 1.48 7.02 -38.58
N LYS A 43 1.44 6.72 -39.88
CA LYS A 43 2.66 6.63 -40.72
C LYS A 43 3.32 7.98 -40.93
N GLU A 44 2.54 9.06 -41.03
CA GLU A 44 3.06 10.43 -41.21
C GLU A 44 3.69 10.93 -39.88
N HIS A 45 3.12 10.61 -38.74
CA HIS A 45 3.69 10.93 -37.42
C HIS A 45 5.01 10.18 -37.16
N ALA A 46 5.10 8.92 -37.54
CA ALA A 46 6.35 8.14 -37.46
C ALA A 46 7.45 8.65 -38.40
N ARG A 47 7.10 9.18 -39.57
CA ARG A 47 8.06 9.80 -40.49
C ARG A 47 8.58 11.16 -40.01
N ASN A 48 7.76 11.92 -39.28
CA ASN A 48 8.16 13.20 -38.71
C ASN A 48 9.07 13.01 -37.48
N ILE A 49 8.88 11.95 -36.68
CA ILE A 49 9.76 11.59 -35.56
C ILE A 49 11.15 11.17 -36.10
N SER A 50 11.23 10.41 -37.20
CA SER A 50 12.51 10.00 -37.79
C SER A 50 13.27 11.14 -38.48
N ARG A 51 12.61 12.21 -38.92
CA ARG A 51 13.25 13.41 -39.47
C ARG A 51 13.74 14.39 -38.40
N SER A 52 13.15 14.39 -37.22
CA SER A 52 13.60 15.19 -36.07
C SER A 52 14.87 14.67 -35.41
N SER A 53 15.16 13.37 -35.54
CA SER A 53 16.35 12.73 -34.95
C SER A 53 17.64 12.93 -35.79
N ALA A 54 17.55 13.47 -37.00
CA ALA A 54 18.68 13.62 -37.90
C ALA A 54 19.36 15.00 -37.83
N HIS A 55 18.93 15.91 -36.96
CA HIS A 55 19.43 17.29 -36.92
C HIS A 55 20.20 17.69 -35.66
N ASN A 56 20.55 16.77 -34.78
CA ASN A 56 21.42 17.04 -33.63
C ASN A 56 22.71 16.21 -33.67
N ALA A 57 23.45 16.27 -34.78
CA ALA A 57 24.87 15.92 -34.76
C ALA A 57 25.66 17.13 -34.23
N VAL A 58 25.96 17.11 -32.93
CA VAL A 58 26.85 18.08 -32.33
C VAL A 58 28.27 17.87 -32.88
N VAL A 59 28.76 18.84 -33.64
CA VAL A 59 30.13 18.92 -34.05
C VAL A 59 31.03 19.07 -32.82
N SER A 60 31.77 18.03 -32.51
CA SER A 60 32.84 18.06 -31.50
C SER A 60 33.99 18.93 -32.03
N GLN A 61 34.06 20.17 -31.61
CA GLN A 61 35.27 20.98 -31.76
C GLN A 61 36.26 20.58 -30.68
N THR A 62 37.37 20.00 -31.07
CA THR A 62 38.55 19.78 -30.24
C THR A 62 39.16 21.11 -29.83
N VAL A 63 38.91 21.51 -28.59
CA VAL A 63 39.61 22.64 -27.99
C VAL A 63 41.01 22.15 -27.54
N ARG A 64 42.07 22.73 -28.12
CA ARG A 64 43.44 22.53 -27.65
C ARG A 64 43.60 23.18 -26.26
N PRO A 65 44.25 22.53 -25.30
CA PRO A 65 44.47 23.13 -23.99
C PRO A 65 45.47 24.27 -24.06
N THR A 66 45.11 25.41 -23.54
CA THR A 66 45.99 26.56 -23.28
C THR A 66 46.93 26.21 -22.13
N PRO A 67 48.23 26.57 -22.19
CA PRO A 67 49.16 26.31 -21.08
C PRO A 67 48.81 27.14 -19.86
N ALA A 68 48.78 26.46 -18.68
CA ALA A 68 48.54 27.08 -17.38
C ALA A 68 49.65 28.08 -17.01
N PRO A 69 49.35 29.20 -16.36
CA PRO A 69 50.34 30.14 -15.87
C PRO A 69 51.18 29.51 -14.74
N ALA A 70 52.49 29.79 -14.78
CA ALA A 70 53.46 29.31 -13.80
C ALA A 70 53.11 29.75 -12.39
N PHE A 71 52.98 28.74 -11.50
CA PHE A 71 52.85 29.00 -10.04
C PHE A 71 54.16 29.54 -9.50
N GLN A 72 54.13 30.75 -8.92
CA GLN A 72 55.18 31.28 -8.04
C GLN A 72 55.25 30.46 -6.78
N GLN A 73 56.45 29.97 -6.41
CA GLN A 73 56.72 29.27 -5.19
C GLN A 73 56.58 30.22 -3.96
N LEU A 74 55.64 29.94 -3.09
CA LEU A 74 55.58 30.53 -1.74
C LEU A 74 56.53 29.77 -0.81
N PRO A 75 57.14 30.45 0.19
CA PRO A 75 58.22 29.84 1.01
C PRO A 75 57.65 28.78 1.96
N SER A 76 58.32 27.63 1.95
CA SER A 76 58.08 26.48 2.80
C SER A 76 58.48 26.75 4.26
N LYS A 77 57.50 26.97 5.14
CA LYS A 77 57.57 26.62 6.56
C LYS A 77 56.23 26.07 6.98
N ILE A 78 55.99 24.81 6.70
CA ILE A 78 54.90 24.04 7.29
C ILE A 78 55.59 23.00 8.20
N SER A 79 55.33 23.08 9.50
CA SER A 79 55.68 22.04 10.45
C SER A 79 55.01 20.72 10.04
N PRO A 80 55.65 19.56 10.24
CA PRO A 80 55.08 18.29 9.85
C PRO A 80 53.70 18.13 10.56
N PRO A 81 52.67 17.66 9.89
CA PRO A 81 51.40 17.36 10.53
C PRO A 81 51.58 16.27 11.57
N ASN A 82 50.89 16.40 12.69
CA ASN A 82 50.80 15.32 13.68
C ASN A 82 50.50 14.00 12.98
N PRO A 83 51.10 12.88 13.37
CA PRO A 83 50.82 11.58 12.78
C PRO A 83 49.31 11.35 12.86
N ALA A 84 48.68 11.08 11.71
CA ALA A 84 47.29 10.69 11.64
C ALA A 84 47.04 9.55 12.64
N PRO A 85 45.93 9.52 13.37
CA PRO A 85 45.60 8.41 14.24
C PRO A 85 45.73 7.12 13.42
N SER A 86 46.54 6.19 13.91
CA SER A 86 46.75 4.89 13.28
C SER A 86 45.38 4.25 13.06
N LEU A 87 45.08 3.89 11.83
CA LEU A 87 43.89 3.05 11.53
C LEU A 87 44.00 1.82 12.49
N PRO A 88 42.89 1.42 13.12
CA PRO A 88 42.88 0.26 13.99
C PRO A 88 43.45 -0.94 13.20
N THR A 89 44.47 -1.57 13.75
CA THR A 89 45.03 -2.79 13.17
C THR A 89 43.95 -3.87 13.18
N HIS A 90 43.91 -4.72 12.17
CA HIS A 90 42.93 -5.80 11.96
C HIS A 90 42.74 -6.75 13.17
N SER A 91 43.61 -6.65 14.20
CA SER A 91 43.63 -7.50 15.40
C SER A 91 42.57 -7.13 16.47
N ASP A 92 41.88 -5.96 16.38
CA ASP A 92 41.05 -5.46 17.48
C ASP A 92 39.52 -5.53 17.19
N ILE A 93 39.12 -6.10 16.06
CA ILE A 93 37.69 -6.24 15.72
C ILE A 93 37.16 -7.51 16.39
N PRO A 94 36.21 -7.41 17.35
CA PRO A 94 35.60 -8.59 17.96
C PRO A 94 34.90 -9.47 16.95
N LEU A 95 35.23 -10.76 16.91
CA LEU A 95 34.71 -11.73 15.97
C LEU A 95 33.63 -12.63 16.62
N ASP A 96 32.55 -12.84 15.91
CA ASP A 96 31.49 -13.78 16.24
C ASP A 96 31.79 -15.16 15.66
N HIS A 97 32.08 -16.11 16.51
CA HIS A 97 32.37 -17.51 16.15
C HIS A 97 31.10 -18.38 16.10
N SER A 98 29.95 -17.87 16.54
CA SER A 98 28.72 -18.67 16.66
C SER A 98 28.15 -19.14 15.32
N PHE A 99 28.52 -18.49 14.22
CA PHE A 99 28.10 -18.86 12.87
C PHE A 99 29.06 -19.84 12.17
N VAL A 100 30.26 -20.10 12.71
CA VAL A 100 31.23 -21.00 12.09
C VAL A 100 30.70 -22.43 12.11
N GLY A 101 30.64 -23.06 10.94
CA GLY A 101 30.14 -24.41 10.79
C GLY A 101 28.66 -24.46 10.39
N LEU A 102 27.91 -23.35 10.46
CA LEU A 102 26.53 -23.28 10.03
C LEU A 102 26.43 -23.19 8.52
N SER A 103 25.37 -23.81 7.97
CA SER A 103 24.95 -23.58 6.60
C SER A 103 24.30 -22.20 6.44
N GLY A 104 24.19 -21.71 5.19
CA GLY A 104 23.47 -20.44 4.93
C GLY A 104 22.00 -20.50 5.36
N GLY A 105 21.35 -21.68 5.27
CA GLY A 105 19.98 -21.89 5.81
C GLY A 105 19.93 -21.73 7.34
N GLU A 106 20.89 -22.34 8.07
CA GLU A 106 20.98 -22.21 9.54
C GLU A 106 21.34 -20.77 9.96
N ILE A 107 22.18 -20.07 9.18
CA ILE A 107 22.47 -18.65 9.38
C ILE A 107 21.19 -17.81 9.20
N PHE A 108 20.40 -18.11 8.17
CA PHE A 108 19.08 -17.44 8.00
C PHE A 108 18.20 -17.64 9.23
N HIS A 109 18.05 -18.89 9.70
CA HIS A 109 17.28 -19.21 10.90
C HIS A 109 17.77 -18.41 12.12
N GLU A 110 19.06 -18.43 12.41
CA GLU A 110 19.65 -17.68 13.53
C GLU A 110 19.41 -16.17 13.39
N MET A 111 19.52 -15.62 12.19
CA MET A 111 19.24 -14.20 11.96
C MET A 111 17.76 -13.84 12.15
N MET A 112 16.82 -14.72 11.79
CA MET A 112 15.39 -14.50 12.10
C MET A 112 15.16 -14.47 13.62
N LEU A 113 15.85 -15.31 14.40
CA LEU A 113 15.81 -15.26 15.86
C LEU A 113 16.32 -13.92 16.39
N ARG A 114 17.50 -13.48 15.92
CA ARG A 114 18.12 -12.22 16.36
C ARG A 114 17.26 -10.99 16.04
N HIS A 115 16.45 -11.05 14.97
CA HIS A 115 15.48 -10.01 14.60
C HIS A 115 14.11 -10.16 15.29
N ASP A 116 13.94 -11.10 16.21
CA ASP A 116 12.67 -11.37 16.90
C ASP A 116 11.49 -11.60 15.94
N VAL A 117 11.76 -12.25 14.81
CA VAL A 117 10.73 -12.65 13.85
C VAL A 117 9.84 -13.71 14.51
N LYS A 118 8.50 -13.51 14.47
CA LYS A 118 7.53 -14.44 15.05
C LYS A 118 6.74 -15.20 14.00
N HIS A 119 6.58 -14.65 12.82
CA HIS A 119 5.83 -15.28 11.74
C HIS A 119 6.53 -15.04 10.41
N ILE A 120 6.56 -16.07 9.58
CA ILE A 120 7.02 -16.03 8.20
C ILE A 120 5.88 -16.50 7.30
N PHE A 121 5.57 -15.75 6.26
CA PHE A 121 4.58 -16.09 5.25
C PHE A 121 5.30 -16.50 3.97
N GLY A 122 5.00 -17.66 3.40
CA GLY A 122 5.77 -18.04 2.23
C GLY A 122 5.39 -19.37 1.61
N TYR A 123 6.10 -19.71 0.52
CA TYR A 123 5.82 -20.89 -0.26
C TYR A 123 7.13 -21.62 -0.61
N PRO A 124 7.26 -22.93 -0.31
CA PRO A 124 8.47 -23.71 -0.58
C PRO A 124 8.70 -23.94 -2.07
N GLY A 125 9.96 -24.19 -2.44
CA GLY A 125 10.35 -24.60 -3.79
C GLY A 125 11.82 -24.94 -3.89
N GLY A 126 12.23 -25.53 -5.00
CA GLY A 126 13.52 -26.20 -5.17
C GLY A 126 14.77 -25.36 -4.87
N ALA A 127 14.72 -24.05 -5.20
CA ALA A 127 15.88 -23.16 -5.01
C ALA A 127 16.09 -22.73 -3.55
N ILE A 128 15.03 -22.73 -2.73
CA ILE A 128 15.09 -22.25 -1.34
C ILE A 128 15.04 -23.40 -0.30
N LEU A 129 15.04 -24.65 -0.74
CA LEU A 129 14.96 -25.81 0.16
C LEU A 129 16.01 -25.82 1.27
N PRO A 130 17.28 -25.39 1.09
CA PRO A 130 18.23 -25.37 2.19
C PRO A 130 17.78 -24.48 3.37
N VAL A 131 17.03 -23.40 3.10
CA VAL A 131 16.45 -22.54 4.14
C VAL A 131 15.24 -23.24 4.78
N PHE A 132 14.36 -23.88 3.99
CA PHE A 132 13.22 -24.63 4.52
C PHE A 132 13.66 -25.83 5.38
N ASP A 133 14.74 -26.49 5.05
CA ASP A 133 15.34 -27.55 5.86
C ASP A 133 15.81 -27.03 7.20
N ALA A 134 16.52 -25.88 7.20
CA ALA A 134 17.02 -25.26 8.42
C ALA A 134 15.93 -24.71 9.36
N ILE A 135 14.78 -24.32 8.83
CA ILE A 135 13.64 -23.83 9.64
C ILE A 135 12.68 -24.96 10.04
N TYR A 136 12.94 -26.20 9.61
CA TYR A 136 12.09 -27.34 9.95
C TYR A 136 11.95 -27.48 11.48
N ASP A 137 10.69 -27.60 11.93
CA ASP A 137 10.32 -27.73 13.34
C ASP A 137 10.89 -26.62 14.28
N SER A 138 11.14 -25.41 13.72
CA SER A 138 11.54 -24.26 14.53
C SER A 138 10.49 -23.99 15.62
N LYS A 139 10.96 -23.76 16.86
CA LYS A 139 10.09 -23.41 18.00
C LYS A 139 10.03 -21.89 18.25
N HIS A 140 10.63 -21.09 17.39
CA HIS A 140 10.85 -19.66 17.60
C HIS A 140 9.91 -18.77 16.80
N PHE A 141 9.45 -19.27 15.65
CA PHE A 141 8.47 -18.59 14.80
C PHE A 141 7.56 -19.59 14.09
N ASP A 142 6.35 -19.15 13.77
CA ASP A 142 5.38 -19.91 13.01
C ASP A 142 5.55 -19.64 11.51
N PHE A 143 5.35 -20.67 10.69
CA PHE A 143 5.32 -20.56 9.25
C PHE A 143 3.90 -20.70 8.73
N VAL A 144 3.38 -19.67 8.06
CA VAL A 144 2.05 -19.68 7.42
C VAL A 144 2.20 -19.96 5.94
N LEU A 145 1.67 -21.08 5.49
CA LEU A 145 1.69 -21.53 4.09
C LEU A 145 0.44 -21.03 3.35
N PRO A 146 0.50 -19.99 2.52
CA PRO A 146 -0.60 -19.53 1.68
C PRO A 146 -0.90 -20.51 0.53
N ARG A 147 -1.83 -20.16 -0.34
CA ARG A 147 -2.11 -20.91 -1.57
C ARG A 147 -1.46 -20.30 -2.79
N HIS A 148 -0.97 -19.05 -2.64
CA HIS A 148 -0.26 -18.32 -3.67
C HIS A 148 0.74 -17.34 -3.03
N GLU A 149 1.87 -17.07 -3.65
CA GLU A 149 2.91 -16.17 -3.10
C GLU A 149 2.43 -14.71 -3.01
N GLN A 150 1.52 -14.28 -3.88
CA GLN A 150 0.86 -12.98 -3.73
C GLN A 150 0.10 -12.92 -2.41
N GLY A 151 -0.60 -13.99 -2.03
CA GLY A 151 -1.25 -14.10 -0.73
C GLY A 151 -0.25 -13.98 0.42
N ALA A 152 0.94 -14.61 0.32
CA ALA A 152 1.99 -14.47 1.33
C ALA A 152 2.41 -13.00 1.54
N GLY A 153 2.60 -12.26 0.43
CA GLY A 153 2.97 -10.85 0.49
C GLY A 153 1.91 -10.00 1.17
N HIS A 154 0.65 -10.12 0.77
CA HIS A 154 -0.45 -9.38 1.39
C HIS A 154 -0.72 -9.81 2.85
N MET A 155 -0.52 -11.09 3.22
CA MET A 155 -0.53 -11.52 4.63
C MET A 155 0.55 -10.80 5.43
N ALA A 156 1.77 -10.73 4.89
CA ALA A 156 2.88 -10.01 5.52
C ALA A 156 2.59 -8.51 5.68
N GLU A 157 1.90 -7.89 4.72
CA GLU A 157 1.43 -6.50 4.82
C GLU A 157 0.41 -6.32 5.93
N GLY A 158 -0.63 -7.16 5.97
CA GLY A 158 -1.64 -7.12 7.04
C GLY A 158 -1.03 -7.32 8.43
N TYR A 159 -0.09 -8.26 8.55
CA TYR A 159 0.68 -8.47 9.78
C TYR A 159 1.48 -7.21 10.18
N ALA A 160 2.20 -6.61 9.23
CA ALA A 160 3.02 -5.44 9.53
C ALA A 160 2.19 -4.24 10.00
N ARG A 161 1.03 -4.01 9.38
CA ARG A 161 0.13 -2.89 9.73
C ARG A 161 -0.41 -2.98 11.16
N VAL A 162 -0.71 -4.18 11.66
CA VAL A 162 -1.31 -4.34 13.00
C VAL A 162 -0.29 -4.59 14.10
N SER A 163 0.85 -5.22 13.77
CA SER A 163 1.90 -5.55 14.75
C SER A 163 2.93 -4.43 14.95
N GLY A 164 3.04 -3.51 13.98
CA GLY A 164 4.12 -2.51 13.94
C GLY A 164 5.51 -3.09 13.65
N LYS A 165 5.60 -4.40 13.32
CA LYS A 165 6.83 -5.10 12.97
C LYS A 165 6.88 -5.33 11.46
N PRO A 166 8.08 -5.45 10.83
CA PRO A 166 8.15 -5.78 9.42
C PRO A 166 7.56 -7.16 9.13
N GLY A 167 6.77 -7.27 8.06
CA GLY A 167 6.31 -8.56 7.56
C GLY A 167 7.45 -9.29 6.85
N VAL A 168 7.58 -10.61 7.07
CA VAL A 168 8.62 -11.45 6.46
C VAL A 168 7.99 -12.42 5.47
N VAL A 169 8.52 -12.41 4.24
CA VAL A 169 8.09 -13.29 3.15
C VAL A 169 9.24 -14.17 2.71
N LEU A 170 9.00 -15.47 2.57
CA LEU A 170 9.99 -16.45 2.10
C LEU A 170 9.42 -17.26 0.94
N VAL A 171 9.98 -17.10 -0.27
CA VAL A 171 9.50 -17.75 -1.50
C VAL A 171 10.64 -18.34 -2.32
N THR A 172 10.31 -19.16 -3.31
CA THR A 172 11.30 -19.74 -4.21
C THR A 172 11.67 -18.80 -5.36
N SER A 173 12.54 -19.27 -6.26
CA SER A 173 12.99 -18.55 -7.46
C SER A 173 11.91 -18.48 -8.55
N GLY A 174 12.19 -17.72 -9.61
CA GLY A 174 11.37 -17.66 -10.80
C GLY A 174 9.93 -17.23 -10.51
N PRO A 175 8.93 -18.08 -10.80
CA PRO A 175 7.52 -17.73 -10.57
C PRO A 175 7.22 -17.43 -9.10
N GLY A 176 7.86 -18.10 -8.13
CA GLY A 176 7.67 -17.80 -6.72
C GLY A 176 8.09 -16.38 -6.38
N ALA A 177 9.22 -15.92 -6.89
CA ALA A 177 9.71 -14.56 -6.69
C ALA A 177 8.88 -13.52 -7.47
N THR A 178 8.50 -13.80 -8.72
CA THR A 178 7.71 -12.85 -9.53
C THR A 178 6.29 -12.67 -9.03
N ASN A 179 5.69 -13.67 -8.39
CA ASN A 179 4.35 -13.60 -7.81
C ASN A 179 4.25 -12.63 -6.61
N VAL A 180 5.36 -12.20 -6.00
CA VAL A 180 5.35 -11.21 -4.91
C VAL A 180 5.55 -9.77 -5.38
N VAL A 181 5.61 -9.51 -6.68
CA VAL A 181 5.80 -8.16 -7.23
C VAL A 181 4.63 -7.24 -6.88
N THR A 182 3.39 -7.69 -7.02
CA THR A 182 2.19 -6.90 -6.67
C THR A 182 2.19 -6.50 -5.19
N PRO A 183 2.36 -7.41 -4.21
CA PRO A 183 2.48 -7.01 -2.80
C PRO A 183 3.63 -6.05 -2.53
N MET A 184 4.79 -6.24 -3.15
CA MET A 184 5.90 -5.29 -2.99
C MET A 184 5.55 -3.90 -3.51
N GLN A 185 4.89 -3.80 -4.68
CA GLN A 185 4.46 -2.50 -5.21
C GLN A 185 3.40 -1.84 -4.31
N ASP A 186 2.47 -2.62 -3.77
CA ASP A 186 1.44 -2.15 -2.84
C ASP A 186 2.09 -1.62 -1.55
N ALA A 187 2.94 -2.42 -0.92
CA ALA A 187 3.70 -2.04 0.27
C ALA A 187 4.58 -0.78 0.04
N LEU A 188 5.20 -0.64 -1.13
CA LEU A 188 5.98 0.56 -1.48
C LEU A 188 5.07 1.79 -1.59
N SER A 189 3.92 1.64 -2.21
CA SER A 189 2.94 2.72 -2.38
C SER A 189 2.37 3.19 -1.05
N ASP A 190 2.14 2.26 -0.13
CA ASP A 190 1.50 2.52 1.16
C ASP A 190 2.49 2.76 2.32
N GLY A 191 3.78 2.47 2.11
CA GLY A 191 4.79 2.66 3.14
C GLY A 191 4.76 1.56 4.21
N VAL A 192 4.52 0.30 3.80
CA VAL A 192 4.47 -0.86 4.69
C VAL A 192 5.82 -1.58 4.70
N PRO A 193 6.42 -1.85 5.86
CA PRO A 193 7.71 -2.53 5.93
C PRO A 193 7.57 -4.02 5.62
N LEU A 194 8.17 -4.47 4.52
CA LEU A 194 8.28 -5.88 4.14
C LEU A 194 9.74 -6.27 3.93
N VAL A 195 10.12 -7.47 4.38
CA VAL A 195 11.39 -8.11 4.05
C VAL A 195 11.10 -9.38 3.28
N VAL A 196 11.39 -9.35 1.98
CA VAL A 196 11.14 -10.46 1.07
C VAL A 196 12.44 -11.20 0.82
N PHE A 197 12.48 -12.48 1.17
CA PHE A 197 13.55 -13.41 0.84
C PHE A 197 13.06 -14.31 -0.29
N CYS A 198 13.79 -14.33 -1.39
CA CYS A 198 13.50 -15.24 -2.50
C CYS A 198 14.70 -16.13 -2.79
N GLY A 199 14.43 -17.38 -3.18
CA GLY A 199 15.46 -18.27 -3.66
C GLY A 199 15.93 -17.86 -5.06
N GLN A 200 17.14 -18.28 -5.42
CA GLN A 200 17.70 -18.14 -6.76
C GLN A 200 18.40 -19.42 -7.17
N VAL A 201 18.56 -19.62 -8.46
CA VAL A 201 19.43 -20.71 -8.96
C VAL A 201 20.84 -20.55 -8.42
N ALA A 202 21.66 -21.60 -8.44
CA ALA A 202 23.04 -21.52 -7.99
C ALA A 202 23.80 -20.42 -8.76
N THR A 203 24.74 -19.75 -8.11
CA THR A 203 25.51 -18.62 -8.71
C THR A 203 26.17 -19.02 -10.03
N SER A 204 26.62 -20.27 -10.17
CA SER A 204 27.22 -20.80 -11.39
C SER A 204 26.22 -21.00 -12.55
N ALA A 205 24.94 -20.99 -12.28
CA ALA A 205 23.87 -21.19 -13.28
C ALA A 205 23.22 -19.87 -13.72
N ILE A 206 23.50 -18.77 -13.04
CA ILE A 206 22.93 -17.47 -13.36
C ILE A 206 23.37 -17.02 -14.76
N GLY A 207 22.39 -16.58 -15.58
CA GLY A 207 22.61 -16.16 -16.96
C GLY A 207 22.68 -17.31 -17.98
N SER A 208 22.34 -18.53 -17.57
CA SER A 208 22.30 -19.70 -18.45
C SER A 208 20.89 -20.15 -18.86
N ASP A 209 19.86 -19.34 -18.62
CA ASP A 209 18.45 -19.69 -18.77
C ASP A 209 18.07 -20.95 -17.96
N ALA A 210 18.62 -21.05 -16.75
CA ALA A 210 18.39 -22.18 -15.87
C ALA A 210 16.90 -22.29 -15.46
N PHE A 211 16.46 -23.51 -15.13
CA PHE A 211 15.08 -23.76 -14.74
C PHE A 211 14.65 -22.87 -13.56
N GLN A 212 13.58 -22.10 -13.74
CA GLN A 212 13.07 -21.11 -12.77
C GLN A 212 14.07 -19.98 -12.42
N GLU A 213 15.00 -19.66 -13.31
CA GLU A 213 15.79 -18.45 -13.19
C GLU A 213 14.93 -17.21 -13.51
N ALA A 214 15.09 -16.15 -12.74
CA ALA A 214 14.56 -14.83 -13.05
C ALA A 214 15.49 -13.74 -12.50
N ASP A 215 15.70 -12.66 -13.23
CA ASP A 215 16.38 -11.45 -12.71
C ASP A 215 15.44 -10.69 -11.77
N ILE A 216 15.20 -11.29 -10.60
CA ILE A 216 14.29 -10.69 -9.62
C ILE A 216 14.84 -9.38 -9.03
N VAL A 217 16.15 -9.20 -8.99
CA VAL A 217 16.77 -7.94 -8.59
C VAL A 217 16.45 -6.84 -9.59
N GLY A 218 16.54 -7.11 -10.88
CA GLY A 218 16.13 -6.19 -11.93
C GLY A 218 14.63 -5.88 -11.89
N ILE A 219 13.79 -6.92 -11.79
CA ILE A 219 12.33 -6.82 -11.75
C ILE A 219 11.87 -6.01 -10.53
N SER A 220 12.41 -6.27 -9.35
CA SER A 220 11.98 -5.63 -8.09
C SER A 220 12.54 -4.23 -7.86
N ARG A 221 13.46 -3.76 -8.70
CA ARG A 221 14.13 -2.45 -8.52
C ARG A 221 13.15 -1.28 -8.40
N SER A 222 12.09 -1.28 -9.17
CA SER A 222 11.09 -0.21 -9.18
C SER A 222 10.04 -0.32 -8.08
N CYS A 223 9.85 -1.52 -7.50
CA CYS A 223 8.83 -1.79 -6.49
C CYS A 223 9.40 -2.07 -5.09
N THR A 224 10.68 -1.77 -4.85
CA THR A 224 11.33 -1.90 -3.54
C THR A 224 12.11 -0.65 -3.16
N LYS A 225 12.37 -0.47 -1.87
CA LYS A 225 13.31 0.56 -1.37
C LYS A 225 14.76 0.18 -1.67
N TRP A 226 15.04 -1.11 -1.64
CA TRP A 226 16.35 -1.69 -1.86
C TRP A 226 16.20 -3.18 -2.15
N ASN A 227 17.10 -3.68 -2.98
CA ASN A 227 17.21 -5.10 -3.27
C ASN A 227 18.67 -5.51 -3.44
N VAL A 228 18.98 -6.77 -3.17
CA VAL A 228 20.34 -7.33 -3.31
C VAL A 228 20.28 -8.82 -3.55
N MET A 229 21.21 -9.32 -4.37
CA MET A 229 21.56 -10.74 -4.44
C MET A 229 22.76 -11.00 -3.54
N VAL A 230 22.68 -12.00 -2.66
CA VAL A 230 23.77 -12.43 -1.80
C VAL A 230 24.67 -13.41 -2.56
N LYS A 231 25.89 -13.01 -2.88
CA LYS A 231 26.79 -13.85 -3.69
C LYS A 231 27.78 -14.68 -2.86
N ASP A 232 27.92 -14.35 -1.58
CA ASP A 232 28.84 -15.02 -0.67
C ASP A 232 28.19 -15.21 0.70
N ILE A 233 28.33 -16.40 1.27
CA ILE A 233 27.76 -16.75 2.58
C ILE A 233 28.23 -15.82 3.71
N THR A 234 29.45 -15.28 3.61
CA THR A 234 29.99 -14.34 4.60
C THR A 234 29.25 -13.01 4.63
N GLU A 235 28.57 -12.64 3.54
CA GLU A 235 27.74 -11.43 3.47
C GLU A 235 26.33 -11.63 4.03
N LEU A 236 25.85 -12.87 4.15
CA LEU A 236 24.45 -13.17 4.44
C LEU A 236 23.91 -12.49 5.71
N PRO A 237 24.56 -12.57 6.89
CA PRO A 237 24.08 -11.89 8.09
C PRO A 237 24.00 -10.37 7.92
N ARG A 238 25.01 -9.77 7.26
CA ARG A 238 25.04 -8.33 6.99
C ARG A 238 23.87 -7.90 6.12
N ARG A 239 23.60 -8.65 5.03
CA ARG A 239 22.51 -8.32 4.09
C ARG A 239 21.14 -8.47 4.74
N ILE A 240 20.96 -9.43 5.63
CA ILE A 240 19.73 -9.58 6.42
C ILE A 240 19.57 -8.36 7.36
N ASN A 241 20.61 -7.96 8.08
CA ASN A 241 20.57 -6.77 8.94
C ASN A 241 20.25 -5.48 8.15
N GLU A 242 20.88 -5.31 6.97
CA GLU A 242 20.58 -4.19 6.05
C GLU A 242 19.11 -4.21 5.63
N ALA A 243 18.57 -5.37 5.26
CA ALA A 243 17.19 -5.53 4.83
C ALA A 243 16.18 -5.05 5.90
N PHE A 244 16.30 -5.55 7.12
CA PHE A 244 15.40 -5.13 8.21
C PHE A 244 15.55 -3.65 8.53
N LYS A 245 16.77 -3.12 8.59
CA LYS A 245 17.01 -1.70 8.84
C LYS A 245 16.45 -0.80 7.76
N ILE A 246 16.65 -1.13 6.48
CA ILE A 246 16.16 -0.33 5.36
C ILE A 246 14.64 -0.40 5.26
N ALA A 247 14.04 -1.59 5.45
CA ALA A 247 12.59 -1.75 5.40
C ALA A 247 11.87 -0.83 6.40
N THR A 248 12.44 -0.64 7.59
CA THR A 248 11.82 0.10 8.69
C THR A 248 12.30 1.55 8.82
N SER A 249 13.39 1.95 8.16
CA SER A 249 13.96 3.31 8.28
C SER A 249 13.24 4.34 7.41
N GLY A 250 13.17 5.59 7.87
CA GLY A 250 12.50 6.68 7.16
C GLY A 250 11.04 6.34 6.85
N ARG A 251 10.59 6.58 5.59
CA ARG A 251 9.31 6.02 5.16
C ARG A 251 9.46 4.51 5.01
N PRO A 252 8.75 3.67 5.77
CA PRO A 252 8.84 2.22 5.65
C PRO A 252 8.51 1.73 4.24
N GLY A 253 8.90 0.50 3.92
CA GLY A 253 8.58 -0.07 2.62
C GLY A 253 9.30 -1.41 2.38
N PRO A 254 9.02 -2.08 1.26
CA PRO A 254 9.55 -3.39 0.94
C PRO A 254 11.02 -3.35 0.56
N VAL A 255 11.71 -4.43 0.93
CA VAL A 255 13.06 -4.76 0.48
C VAL A 255 13.10 -6.22 0.02
N LEU A 256 14.02 -6.56 -0.88
CA LEU A 256 14.18 -7.93 -1.38
C LEU A 256 15.64 -8.40 -1.24
N VAL A 257 15.81 -9.61 -0.69
CA VAL A 257 17.09 -10.31 -0.61
C VAL A 257 17.01 -11.60 -1.44
N ASP A 258 17.78 -11.65 -2.51
CA ASP A 258 17.84 -12.78 -3.44
C ASP A 258 18.93 -13.75 -2.98
N LEU A 259 18.57 -15.02 -2.75
CA LEU A 259 19.37 -16.05 -2.06
C LEU A 259 19.69 -17.20 -3.02
N PRO A 260 20.87 -17.20 -3.69
CA PRO A 260 21.32 -18.31 -4.48
C PRO A 260 21.43 -19.60 -3.67
N LYS A 261 21.05 -20.74 -4.32
CA LYS A 261 20.96 -22.04 -3.67
C LYS A 261 22.29 -22.52 -3.08
N ASP A 262 23.39 -22.27 -3.75
CA ASP A 262 24.73 -22.64 -3.30
C ASP A 262 25.17 -21.79 -2.09
N VAL A 263 24.73 -20.53 -1.97
CA VAL A 263 24.97 -19.70 -0.78
C VAL A 263 24.19 -20.24 0.42
N THR A 264 22.91 -20.60 0.22
CA THR A 264 22.08 -21.13 1.33
C THR A 264 22.46 -22.54 1.75
N ALA A 265 23.00 -23.35 0.86
CA ALA A 265 23.52 -24.69 1.14
C ALA A 265 25.00 -24.69 1.59
N GLY A 266 25.75 -23.62 1.34
CA GLY A 266 27.16 -23.48 1.69
C GLY A 266 27.36 -23.47 3.19
N ILE A 267 28.58 -23.85 3.65
CA ILE A 267 28.96 -23.85 5.07
C ILE A 267 29.95 -22.72 5.35
N LEU A 268 29.65 -21.88 6.34
CA LEU A 268 30.51 -20.80 6.75
C LEU A 268 31.78 -21.38 7.50
N ARG A 269 32.96 -21.01 7.03
CA ARG A 269 34.23 -21.55 7.54
C ARG A 269 35.00 -20.57 8.39
N THR A 270 34.69 -19.29 8.35
CA THR A 270 35.43 -18.22 9.02
C THR A 270 34.51 -17.41 9.92
N PRO A 271 35.01 -16.95 11.09
CA PRO A 271 34.22 -16.10 11.97
C PRO A 271 33.94 -14.74 11.31
N LEU A 272 32.84 -14.12 11.72
CA LEU A 272 32.40 -12.84 11.20
C LEU A 272 32.53 -11.74 12.25
N PRO A 273 32.74 -10.46 11.86
CA PRO A 273 32.70 -9.36 12.82
C PRO A 273 31.34 -9.28 13.53
N PHE A 274 31.29 -9.11 14.84
CA PHE A 274 30.07 -8.92 15.62
C PHE A 274 29.18 -7.81 15.07
N LYS A 275 29.77 -6.76 14.51
CA LYS A 275 29.08 -5.64 13.88
C LYS A 275 28.12 -6.10 12.76
N VAL A 276 28.46 -7.16 12.02
CA VAL A 276 27.62 -7.62 10.90
C VAL A 276 26.60 -8.69 11.29
N THR A 277 26.78 -9.33 12.43
CA THR A 277 25.89 -10.39 12.93
C THR A 277 24.85 -9.90 13.94
N THR A 278 25.02 -8.68 14.48
CA THR A 278 24.16 -8.11 15.52
C THR A 278 23.14 -7.15 14.92
N PRO A 279 21.81 -7.37 15.09
CA PRO A 279 20.79 -6.43 14.72
C PRO A 279 20.98 -5.06 15.36
N GLY A 280 20.70 -4.00 14.60
CA GLY A 280 20.83 -2.62 15.12
C GLY A 280 22.25 -2.12 15.28
N SER A 281 23.29 -2.95 15.13
CA SER A 281 24.67 -2.48 15.06
C SER A 281 24.80 -1.50 13.88
N THR A 282 25.51 -0.42 14.08
CA THR A 282 25.72 0.62 13.06
C THR A 282 26.52 0.03 11.90
N LEU A 283 25.79 -0.48 10.93
CA LEU A 283 26.30 -0.53 9.58
C LEU A 283 26.58 0.93 9.18
N ASP A 284 27.71 1.19 8.53
CA ASP A 284 28.04 2.52 8.00
C ASP A 284 27.11 2.89 6.80
N LEU A 285 25.83 2.63 6.97
CA LEU A 285 24.83 3.29 6.15
C LEU A 285 24.83 4.76 6.57
N PRO A 286 24.80 5.70 5.63
CA PRO A 286 24.69 7.11 5.98
C PRO A 286 23.62 7.22 7.06
N SER A 287 24.00 7.71 8.22
CA SER A 287 23.06 7.97 9.31
C SER A 287 21.92 8.76 8.69
N ASN A 288 20.69 8.21 8.77
CA ASN A 288 19.54 8.98 8.33
C ASN A 288 19.64 10.33 9.05
N PRO A 289 19.80 11.47 8.34
CA PRO A 289 19.94 12.76 9.00
C PRO A 289 18.77 13.08 9.92
N LEU A 290 17.68 12.26 9.86
CA LEU A 290 16.49 12.35 10.70
C LEU A 290 16.63 11.61 12.07
N GLN A 291 17.73 10.89 12.32
CA GLN A 291 17.99 10.18 13.59
C GLN A 291 18.95 10.91 14.54
N THR A 292 19.21 12.19 14.33
CA THR A 292 19.99 12.96 15.29
C THR A 292 19.15 13.27 16.54
N PRO A 293 19.58 12.87 17.74
CA PRO A 293 18.80 13.05 18.97
C PRO A 293 18.63 14.53 19.40
N VAL A 294 19.35 15.45 18.76
CA VAL A 294 19.22 16.90 19.00
C VAL A 294 18.70 17.54 17.72
N ARG A 295 17.47 18.04 17.77
CA ARG A 295 16.90 18.81 16.67
C ARG A 295 17.72 20.04 16.39
N ALA A 296 17.99 20.30 15.12
CA ALA A 296 18.63 21.56 14.72
C ALA A 296 17.78 22.75 15.14
N SER A 297 18.41 23.86 15.53
CA SER A 297 17.71 25.09 15.93
C SER A 297 16.76 25.58 14.81
N SER A 298 17.12 25.35 13.56
CA SER A 298 16.29 25.64 12.38
C SER A 298 14.99 24.85 12.31
N GLU A 299 15.00 23.57 12.72
CA GLU A 299 13.79 22.72 12.74
C GLU A 299 12.82 23.16 13.82
N LEU A 300 13.32 23.50 15.01
CA LEU A 300 12.50 24.06 16.08
C LEU A 300 11.89 25.41 15.69
N GLU A 301 12.60 26.21 14.91
CA GLU A 301 12.08 27.46 14.41
C GLU A 301 10.94 27.26 13.41
N LEU A 302 11.03 26.30 12.49
CA LEU A 302 9.93 25.92 11.59
C LEU A 302 8.70 25.45 12.38
N ILE A 303 8.88 24.68 13.47
CA ILE A 303 7.78 24.25 14.33
C ILE A 303 7.12 25.46 15.02
N ARG A 304 7.89 26.44 15.50
CA ARG A 304 7.34 27.68 16.09
C ARG A 304 6.54 28.49 15.07
N GLN A 305 7.09 28.66 13.87
CA GLN A 305 6.39 29.35 12.77
C GLN A 305 5.10 28.63 12.39
N ALA A 306 5.10 27.29 12.32
CA ALA A 306 3.91 26.50 12.07
C ALA A 306 2.85 26.70 13.17
N ALA A 307 3.24 26.61 14.44
CA ALA A 307 2.33 26.82 15.56
C ALA A 307 1.76 28.25 15.57
N GLN A 308 2.57 29.27 15.27
CA GLN A 308 2.11 30.65 15.14
C GLN A 308 1.08 30.82 14.03
N LEU A 309 1.34 30.20 12.86
CA LEU A 309 0.43 30.26 11.71
C LEU A 309 -0.91 29.57 12.03
N ILE A 310 -0.87 28.40 12.70
CA ILE A 310 -2.07 27.68 13.15
C ILE A 310 -2.89 28.50 14.15
N ASN A 311 -2.22 29.15 15.13
CA ASN A 311 -2.88 29.94 16.15
C ASN A 311 -3.58 31.19 15.57
N GLN A 312 -3.07 31.75 14.47
CA GLN A 312 -3.62 32.90 13.78
C GLN A 312 -4.67 32.57 12.72
N ALA A 313 -4.74 31.31 12.29
CA ALA A 313 -5.65 30.86 11.24
C ALA A 313 -7.13 31.02 11.62
N GLU A 314 -7.92 31.55 10.69
CA GLU A 314 -9.36 31.67 10.84
C GLU A 314 -10.08 30.37 10.43
N ARG A 315 -9.54 29.67 9.42
CA ARG A 315 -10.10 28.46 8.80
C ARG A 315 -9.08 27.32 8.70
N PRO A 316 -8.42 26.93 9.80
CA PRO A 316 -7.46 25.82 9.74
C PRO A 316 -8.16 24.48 9.51
N LEU A 317 -7.43 23.55 8.84
CA LEU A 317 -7.88 22.18 8.60
C LEU A 317 -6.71 21.22 8.81
N ILE A 318 -6.91 20.18 9.61
CA ILE A 318 -5.97 19.05 9.70
C ILE A 318 -6.31 18.06 8.60
N TYR A 319 -5.28 17.67 7.83
CA TYR A 319 -5.32 16.65 6.79
C TYR A 319 -4.38 15.52 7.19
N ALA A 320 -4.94 14.43 7.74
CA ALA A 320 -4.19 13.32 8.33
C ALA A 320 -4.08 12.13 7.37
N GLY A 321 -2.87 11.67 7.12
CA GLY A 321 -2.56 10.49 6.30
C GLY A 321 -2.00 9.33 7.12
N HIS A 322 -1.59 8.27 6.41
CA HIS A 322 -1.02 7.04 6.98
C HIS A 322 0.19 7.29 7.90
N GLY A 323 0.99 8.33 7.64
CA GLY A 323 2.17 8.65 8.45
C GLY A 323 1.87 8.90 9.93
N VAL A 324 0.62 9.24 10.29
CA VAL A 324 0.19 9.37 11.70
C VAL A 324 0.16 8.00 12.41
N LEU A 325 -0.05 6.90 11.67
CA LEU A 325 -0.10 5.53 12.22
C LEU A 325 1.31 4.93 12.45
N GLY A 326 2.36 5.58 11.96
CA GLY A 326 3.74 5.10 12.13
C GLY A 326 4.21 4.97 13.58
N ASN A 327 3.51 5.58 14.52
CA ASN A 327 3.78 5.50 15.95
C ASN A 327 2.46 5.44 16.75
N PRO A 328 2.33 4.59 17.77
CA PRO A 328 1.11 4.47 18.59
C PRO A 328 0.65 5.77 19.29
N LEU A 329 1.54 6.74 19.47
CA LEU A 329 1.21 8.06 20.02
C LEU A 329 0.67 9.03 18.96
N GLY A 330 0.85 8.74 17.67
CA GLY A 330 0.42 9.61 16.57
C GLY A 330 -1.07 9.97 16.63
N PRO A 331 -2.01 8.99 16.69
CA PRO A 331 -3.44 9.27 16.83
C PRO A 331 -3.80 10.07 18.08
N LYS A 332 -3.09 9.84 19.19
CA LYS A 332 -3.30 10.60 20.45
C LYS A 332 -2.90 12.06 20.29
N PHE A 333 -1.74 12.33 19.70
CA PHE A 333 -1.26 13.69 19.48
C PHE A 333 -2.06 14.42 18.41
N LEU A 334 -2.53 13.72 17.38
CA LEU A 334 -3.50 14.26 16.42
C LEU A 334 -4.78 14.73 17.13
N THR A 335 -5.36 13.85 17.96
CA THR A 335 -6.58 14.16 18.74
C THR A 335 -6.34 15.35 19.69
N GLN A 336 -5.18 15.40 20.34
CA GLN A 336 -4.79 16.51 21.20
C GLN A 336 -4.69 17.82 20.40
N LEU A 337 -4.00 17.82 19.25
CA LEU A 337 -3.92 18.99 18.37
C LEU A 337 -5.29 19.50 17.94
N ALA A 338 -6.17 18.57 17.52
CA ALA A 338 -7.52 18.90 17.08
C ALA A 338 -8.36 19.53 18.19
N ARG A 339 -8.25 19.02 19.43
CA ARG A 339 -9.01 19.49 20.59
C ARG A 339 -8.45 20.79 21.15
N GLU A 340 -7.15 20.86 21.41
CA GLU A 340 -6.49 22.05 21.98
C GLU A 340 -6.52 23.24 21.02
N GLY A 341 -6.31 22.99 19.72
CA GLY A 341 -6.44 24.00 18.69
C GLY A 341 -7.88 24.29 18.26
N ASN A 342 -8.85 23.45 18.62
CA ASN A 342 -10.22 23.45 18.10
C ASN A 342 -10.26 23.48 16.56
N ILE A 343 -9.65 22.46 15.93
CA ILE A 343 -9.42 22.39 14.49
C ILE A 343 -10.17 21.17 13.90
N PRO A 344 -10.93 21.33 12.82
CA PRO A 344 -11.55 20.20 12.13
C PRO A 344 -10.51 19.28 11.49
N VAL A 345 -10.84 17.99 11.39
CA VAL A 345 -9.96 16.94 10.90
C VAL A 345 -10.61 16.21 9.73
N THR A 346 -9.84 16.04 8.66
CA THR A 346 -10.17 15.11 7.58
C THR A 346 -9.02 14.13 7.37
N THR A 347 -9.33 12.92 6.90
CA THR A 347 -8.36 11.84 6.72
C THR A 347 -8.24 11.41 5.26
N THR A 348 -7.09 10.88 4.89
CA THR A 348 -6.99 10.09 3.65
C THR A 348 -7.64 8.72 3.86
N LEU A 349 -7.87 7.96 2.79
CA LEU A 349 -8.29 6.55 2.89
C LEU A 349 -7.34 5.73 3.78
N GLN A 350 -6.03 5.88 3.60
CA GLN A 350 -5.01 5.19 4.41
C GLN A 350 -4.84 5.78 5.82
N GLY A 351 -5.47 6.90 6.09
CA GLY A 351 -5.52 7.55 7.42
C GLY A 351 -6.79 7.23 8.20
N LEU A 352 -7.71 6.43 7.67
CA LEU A 352 -8.91 6.02 8.41
C LEU A 352 -8.53 5.31 9.71
N GLY A 353 -9.23 5.65 10.80
CA GLY A 353 -8.95 5.16 12.15
C GLY A 353 -7.94 5.98 12.96
N VAL A 354 -7.26 6.99 12.38
CA VAL A 354 -6.35 7.88 13.14
C VAL A 354 -7.07 8.89 14.04
N PHE A 355 -8.33 9.16 13.75
CA PHE A 355 -9.17 10.10 14.47
C PHE A 355 -10.58 9.52 14.65
N ASP A 356 -11.21 9.79 15.78
CA ASP A 356 -12.57 9.33 16.05
C ASP A 356 -13.57 10.06 15.14
N GLU A 357 -14.21 9.32 14.25
CA GLU A 357 -15.17 9.91 13.29
C GLU A 357 -16.50 10.34 13.92
N THR A 358 -16.74 9.97 15.19
CA THR A 358 -17.88 10.48 15.99
C THR A 358 -17.60 11.83 16.65
N ASP A 359 -16.32 12.25 16.72
CA ASP A 359 -15.97 13.59 17.22
C ASP A 359 -16.58 14.66 16.29
N PRO A 360 -17.27 15.70 16.80
CA PRO A 360 -17.90 16.74 15.97
C PRO A 360 -16.94 17.49 15.04
N ARG A 361 -15.62 17.41 15.31
CA ARG A 361 -14.57 17.98 14.45
C ARG A 361 -14.25 17.10 13.26
N SER A 362 -14.67 15.83 13.25
CA SER A 362 -14.43 14.96 12.12
C SER A 362 -15.19 15.43 10.87
N LEU A 363 -14.48 15.50 9.76
CA LEU A 363 -15.05 15.72 8.44
C LEU A 363 -15.05 14.43 7.60
N HIS A 364 -14.74 13.30 8.22
CA HIS A 364 -14.55 12.02 7.56
C HIS A 364 -13.47 12.06 6.47
N MET A 365 -13.48 11.09 5.55
CA MET A 365 -12.49 10.98 4.48
C MET A 365 -12.64 12.09 3.44
N ILE A 366 -11.51 12.58 2.92
CA ILE A 366 -11.42 13.53 1.81
C ILE A 366 -11.11 12.82 0.48
N GLY A 367 -11.37 13.48 -0.63
CA GLY A 367 -10.92 13.11 -1.96
C GLY A 367 -12.05 12.69 -2.89
N MET A 368 -11.72 11.86 -3.89
CA MET A 368 -12.63 11.47 -4.98
C MET A 368 -13.99 10.97 -4.46
N HIS A 369 -13.98 10.10 -3.46
CA HIS A 369 -15.18 9.55 -2.80
C HIS A 369 -15.30 10.01 -1.35
N GLY A 370 -14.62 11.09 -0.99
CA GLY A 370 -14.71 11.70 0.32
C GLY A 370 -16.01 12.44 0.56
N SER A 371 -16.24 12.87 1.79
CA SER A 371 -17.42 13.66 2.12
C SER A 371 -17.40 15.01 1.38
N ALA A 372 -18.57 15.47 0.96
CA ALA A 372 -18.68 16.75 0.27
C ALA A 372 -18.17 17.92 1.12
N TYR A 373 -18.43 17.88 2.42
CA TYR A 373 -18.02 18.94 3.33
C TYR A 373 -16.50 18.89 3.62
N ALA A 374 -15.83 17.73 3.61
CA ALA A 374 -14.36 17.68 3.68
C ALA A 374 -13.71 18.30 2.44
N ASN A 375 -14.26 17.98 1.25
CA ASN A 375 -13.78 18.54 0.00
C ASN A 375 -13.95 20.06 -0.05
N LEU A 376 -15.10 20.60 0.41
CA LEU A 376 -15.36 22.02 0.50
C LEU A 376 -14.43 22.70 1.54
N ALA A 377 -14.26 22.06 2.70
CA ALA A 377 -13.38 22.58 3.75
C ALA A 377 -11.94 22.69 3.26
N MET A 378 -11.42 21.70 2.53
CA MET A 378 -10.09 21.74 1.93
C MET A 378 -9.92 22.93 0.97
N GLN A 379 -10.95 23.25 0.19
CA GLN A 379 -10.89 24.35 -0.76
C GLN A 379 -10.96 25.73 -0.10
N GLN A 380 -11.56 25.82 1.09
CA GLN A 380 -11.78 27.08 1.81
C GLN A 380 -10.88 27.32 3.03
N ALA A 381 -10.09 26.30 3.42
CA ALA A 381 -9.13 26.43 4.50
C ALA A 381 -8.02 27.43 4.14
N ASP A 382 -7.71 28.35 5.06
CA ASP A 382 -6.58 29.30 4.95
C ASP A 382 -5.25 28.69 5.40
N VAL A 383 -5.30 27.71 6.32
CA VAL A 383 -4.16 26.90 6.75
C VAL A 383 -4.51 25.41 6.68
N ILE A 384 -3.69 24.65 5.95
CA ILE A 384 -3.80 23.19 5.88
C ILE A 384 -2.62 22.58 6.64
N ILE A 385 -2.91 21.74 7.61
CA ILE A 385 -1.93 21.03 8.43
C ILE A 385 -1.89 19.58 7.92
N ALA A 386 -1.01 19.30 6.96
CA ALA A 386 -0.86 17.99 6.38
C ALA A 386 0.08 17.12 7.23
N LEU A 387 -0.45 16.07 7.85
CA LEU A 387 0.25 15.17 8.76
C LEU A 387 0.49 13.83 8.10
N GLY A 388 1.71 13.55 7.62
CA GLY A 388 2.06 12.27 7.01
C GLY A 388 1.20 11.89 5.81
N ALA A 389 0.79 12.87 5.00
CA ALA A 389 -0.01 12.73 3.81
C ALA A 389 0.77 13.21 2.59
N ARG A 390 0.67 12.50 1.45
CA ARG A 390 1.51 12.73 0.27
C ARG A 390 0.84 13.46 -0.89
N PHE A 391 -0.38 13.94 -0.72
CA PHE A 391 -1.15 14.69 -1.73
C PHE A 391 -1.32 13.92 -3.05
N ASP A 392 -1.76 12.65 -3.00
CA ASP A 392 -2.00 11.88 -4.21
C ASP A 392 -3.19 12.42 -5.03
N ASP A 393 -3.30 11.96 -6.28
CA ASP A 393 -4.29 12.45 -7.24
C ASP A 393 -5.74 12.15 -6.83
N ARG A 394 -5.99 11.09 -6.05
CA ARG A 394 -7.33 10.75 -5.54
C ARG A 394 -7.81 11.75 -4.49
N VAL A 395 -6.87 12.43 -3.82
CA VAL A 395 -7.17 13.48 -2.84
C VAL A 395 -7.15 14.86 -3.47
N THR A 396 -6.16 15.17 -4.30
CA THR A 396 -5.98 16.54 -4.83
C THR A 396 -6.93 16.86 -5.99
N GLY A 397 -7.36 15.85 -6.74
CA GLY A 397 -8.05 16.06 -8.00
C GLY A 397 -7.19 16.92 -8.93
N LYS A 398 -7.75 18.00 -9.47
CA LYS A 398 -7.01 18.95 -10.32
C LYS A 398 -6.07 19.82 -9.48
N VAL A 399 -4.79 19.46 -9.46
CA VAL A 399 -3.75 20.09 -8.61
C VAL A 399 -3.72 21.61 -8.75
N SER A 400 -3.90 22.18 -9.97
CA SER A 400 -3.92 23.63 -10.17
C SER A 400 -5.07 24.37 -9.45
N GLN A 401 -6.13 23.64 -9.08
CA GLN A 401 -7.31 24.16 -8.39
C GLN A 401 -7.44 23.61 -6.94
N PHE A 402 -6.43 22.91 -6.46
CA PHE A 402 -6.41 22.38 -5.10
C PHE A 402 -6.07 23.49 -4.10
N ALA A 403 -6.82 23.57 -2.99
CA ALA A 403 -6.62 24.46 -1.85
C ALA A 403 -6.40 25.94 -2.23
N PRO A 404 -7.29 26.57 -3.03
CA PRO A 404 -7.08 27.93 -3.52
C PRO A 404 -7.03 28.98 -2.39
N ALA A 405 -7.82 28.80 -1.32
CA ALA A 405 -7.80 29.72 -0.19
C ALA A 405 -6.45 29.67 0.57
N ALA A 406 -5.91 28.48 0.83
CA ALA A 406 -4.59 28.34 1.45
C ALA A 406 -3.48 28.94 0.57
N ARG A 407 -3.52 28.75 -0.74
CA ARG A 407 -2.55 29.36 -1.67
C ARG A 407 -2.62 30.87 -1.66
N THR A 408 -3.82 31.44 -1.64
CA THR A 408 -4.02 32.88 -1.54
C THR A 408 -3.51 33.40 -0.20
N ALA A 409 -3.80 32.71 0.89
CA ALA A 409 -3.31 33.07 2.22
C ALA A 409 -1.78 32.98 2.30
N ALA A 410 -1.15 32.00 1.66
CA ALA A 410 0.31 31.86 1.57
C ALA A 410 0.95 33.06 0.86
N ALA A 411 0.38 33.49 -0.28
CA ALA A 411 0.86 34.67 -1.00
C ALA A 411 0.78 35.95 -0.15
N GLN A 412 -0.16 36.01 0.78
CA GLN A 412 -0.34 37.11 1.74
C GLN A 412 0.44 36.90 3.05
N ARG A 413 1.22 35.83 3.19
CA ARG A 413 1.99 35.43 4.38
C ARG A 413 1.15 35.27 5.65
N ARG A 414 -0.15 34.92 5.53
CA ARG A 414 -1.09 34.73 6.63
C ARG A 414 -1.67 33.32 6.71
N GLY A 415 -1.20 32.41 5.86
CA GLY A 415 -1.70 31.03 5.78
C GLY A 415 -0.86 30.16 4.87
N GLY A 416 -1.41 29.05 4.42
CA GLY A 416 -0.76 28.15 3.49
C GLY A 416 -0.79 26.70 3.93
N ILE A 417 0.12 25.88 3.39
CA ILE A 417 0.21 24.44 3.67
C ILE A 417 1.43 24.19 4.57
N ILE A 418 1.18 23.64 5.75
CA ILE A 418 2.21 23.11 6.65
C ILE A 418 2.28 21.62 6.37
N HIS A 419 3.44 21.11 5.93
CA HIS A 419 3.59 19.71 5.51
C HIS A 419 4.58 18.97 6.41
N PHE A 420 4.06 18.09 7.26
CA PHE A 420 4.84 17.14 8.05
C PHE A 420 5.11 15.88 7.22
N GLU A 421 6.37 15.66 6.85
CA GLU A 421 6.74 14.58 5.92
C GLU A 421 8.08 13.97 6.34
N ILE A 422 8.14 12.63 6.39
CA ILE A 422 9.36 11.90 6.74
C ILE A 422 10.34 11.78 5.56
N GLN A 423 9.82 11.86 4.31
CA GLN A 423 10.60 11.69 3.09
C GLN A 423 10.88 13.04 2.42
N PRO A 424 12.11 13.55 2.43
CA PRO A 424 12.44 14.85 1.83
C PRO A 424 11.99 15.00 0.38
N LYS A 425 12.08 13.92 -0.42
CA LYS A 425 11.68 13.92 -1.84
C LYS A 425 10.18 14.14 -2.09
N ASN A 426 9.34 14.00 -1.06
CA ASN A 426 7.89 14.21 -1.17
C ASN A 426 7.49 15.67 -0.90
N VAL A 427 8.35 16.44 -0.25
CA VAL A 427 8.13 17.87 -0.02
C VAL A 427 8.15 18.60 -1.35
N ASN A 428 7.14 19.45 -1.58
CA ASN A 428 6.96 20.22 -2.82
C ASN A 428 6.85 19.36 -4.11
N LYS A 429 6.57 18.07 -3.96
CA LYS A 429 6.46 17.18 -5.12
C LYS A 429 5.15 17.35 -5.90
N VAL A 430 4.03 17.57 -5.21
CA VAL A 430 2.69 17.72 -5.80
C VAL A 430 2.13 19.11 -5.56
N VAL A 431 2.23 19.61 -4.33
CA VAL A 431 1.81 20.94 -3.91
C VAL A 431 2.95 21.64 -3.17
N ASP A 432 3.03 22.94 -3.30
CA ASP A 432 4.03 23.73 -2.58
C ASP A 432 3.64 23.88 -1.11
N ALA A 433 4.53 23.49 -0.21
CA ALA A 433 4.39 23.69 1.22
C ALA A 433 4.93 25.08 1.62
N SER A 434 4.14 25.83 2.36
CA SER A 434 4.59 27.11 2.94
C SER A 434 5.59 26.88 4.07
N ILE A 435 5.38 25.83 4.86
CA ILE A 435 6.27 25.41 5.95
C ILE A 435 6.44 23.88 5.87
N PRO A 436 7.55 23.38 5.29
CA PRO A 436 7.88 21.96 5.34
C PRO A 436 8.53 21.62 6.68
N ILE A 437 8.02 20.57 7.36
CA ILE A 437 8.58 20.04 8.61
C ILE A 437 8.98 18.59 8.36
N LEU A 438 10.29 18.36 8.26
CA LEU A 438 10.84 17.03 8.03
C LEU A 438 10.89 16.21 9.32
N GLY A 439 10.73 14.90 9.20
CA GLY A 439 10.85 13.94 10.28
C GLY A 439 9.54 13.23 10.63
N ASP A 440 9.59 12.43 11.69
CA ASP A 440 8.44 11.70 12.20
C ASP A 440 7.33 12.64 12.65
N VAL A 441 6.09 12.36 12.25
CA VAL A 441 4.92 13.21 12.59
C VAL A 441 4.73 13.29 14.10
N THR A 442 4.87 12.18 14.81
CA THR A 442 4.61 12.09 16.25
C THR A 442 5.62 12.92 17.05
N GLU A 443 6.90 12.81 16.67
CA GLU A 443 7.97 13.60 17.29
C GLU A 443 7.78 15.10 17.04
N ASN A 444 7.39 15.47 15.82
CA ASN A 444 7.14 16.85 15.45
C ASN A 444 5.90 17.42 16.16
N LEU A 445 4.83 16.61 16.27
CA LEU A 445 3.65 17.01 17.03
C LEU A 445 3.96 17.18 18.52
N ALA A 446 4.75 16.29 19.14
CA ALA A 446 5.16 16.42 20.53
C ALA A 446 5.86 17.78 20.82
N ALA A 447 6.68 18.25 19.87
CA ALA A 447 7.35 19.55 19.99
C ALA A 447 6.42 20.75 19.72
N MET A 448 5.38 20.58 18.88
CA MET A 448 4.47 21.65 18.48
C MET A 448 3.31 21.85 19.46
N LEU A 449 2.77 20.79 20.05
CA LEU A 449 1.59 20.81 20.93
C LEU A 449 1.68 21.86 22.06
N PRO A 450 2.79 22.01 22.79
CA PRO A 450 2.90 23.03 23.85
C PRO A 450 2.75 24.47 23.36
N LEU A 451 2.84 24.72 22.05
CA LEU A 451 2.76 26.03 21.43
C LEU A 451 1.36 26.35 20.87
N ILE A 452 0.48 25.36 20.84
CA ILE A 452 -0.88 25.51 20.29
C ILE A 452 -1.79 26.22 21.30
N ARG A 453 -2.67 27.06 20.80
CA ARG A 453 -3.64 27.81 21.58
C ARG A 453 -5.04 27.57 21.07
N PHE A 454 -5.98 27.47 21.97
CA PHE A 454 -7.41 27.36 21.64
C PHE A 454 -7.90 28.65 20.94
N SER A 455 -8.72 28.46 19.90
CA SER A 455 -9.47 29.54 19.26
C SER A 455 -10.87 29.02 18.89
N GLU A 456 -11.89 29.80 19.17
CA GLU A 456 -13.30 29.38 18.99
C GLU A 456 -13.65 29.07 17.52
N ARG A 457 -13.18 29.89 16.58
CA ARG A 457 -13.43 29.75 15.13
C ARG A 457 -14.91 29.56 14.79
N ALA A 458 -15.79 30.28 15.47
CA ALA A 458 -17.24 30.08 15.42
C ALA A 458 -17.80 30.13 13.99
N LEU A 459 -17.33 31.07 13.15
CA LEU A 459 -17.74 31.18 11.75
C LEU A 459 -17.31 29.97 10.92
N TRP A 460 -16.10 29.44 11.14
CA TRP A 460 -15.61 28.28 10.44
C TRP A 460 -16.45 27.02 10.74
N PHE A 461 -16.73 26.78 12.02
CA PHE A 461 -17.59 25.67 12.42
C PHE A 461 -19.04 25.86 11.99
N LYS A 462 -19.54 27.10 11.87
CA LYS A 462 -20.85 27.38 11.30
C LYS A 462 -20.90 26.97 9.83
N ASP A 463 -19.94 27.39 9.00
CA ASP A 463 -19.85 27.01 7.60
C ASP A 463 -19.81 25.48 7.44
N ILE A 464 -18.97 24.79 8.24
CA ILE A 464 -18.88 23.32 8.22
C ILE A 464 -20.20 22.67 8.60
N LYS A 465 -20.89 23.16 9.61
CA LYS A 465 -22.20 22.65 10.02
C LYS A 465 -23.21 22.78 8.89
N GLU A 466 -23.27 23.94 8.26
CA GLU A 466 -24.17 24.20 7.11
C GLU A 466 -23.86 23.22 5.97
N TRP A 467 -22.60 22.92 5.69
CA TRP A 467 -22.25 21.93 4.65
C TRP A 467 -22.62 20.51 5.05
N LYS A 468 -22.42 20.10 6.31
CA LYS A 468 -22.86 18.78 6.80
C LYS A 468 -24.36 18.60 6.69
N GLU A 469 -25.14 19.63 7.00
CA GLU A 469 -26.61 19.63 6.86
C GLU A 469 -27.06 19.63 5.39
N LYS A 470 -26.35 20.35 4.54
CA LYS A 470 -26.68 20.46 3.11
C LYS A 470 -26.28 19.25 2.28
N TYR A 471 -25.19 18.60 2.63
CA TYR A 471 -24.58 17.50 1.89
C TYR A 471 -24.30 16.26 2.76
N PRO A 472 -25.31 15.75 3.48
CA PRO A 472 -25.15 14.52 4.26
C PRO A 472 -24.86 13.33 3.34
N PHE A 473 -24.29 12.25 3.90
CA PHE A 473 -24.29 10.96 3.21
C PHE A 473 -25.73 10.46 3.08
N VAL A 474 -26.13 10.14 1.88
CA VAL A 474 -27.50 9.69 1.58
C VAL A 474 -27.48 8.53 0.59
N TYR A 475 -28.41 7.61 0.78
CA TYR A 475 -28.75 6.57 -0.17
C TYR A 475 -30.23 6.19 0.02
N VAL A 476 -30.80 5.47 -0.94
CA VAL A 476 -32.18 4.98 -0.84
C VAL A 476 -32.16 3.59 -0.22
N LYS A 477 -32.73 3.42 0.98
CA LYS A 477 -32.83 2.10 1.62
C LYS A 477 -33.64 1.15 0.75
N SER A 478 -33.25 -0.12 0.79
CA SER A 478 -34.00 -1.18 0.13
C SER A 478 -35.41 -1.36 0.72
N ASN A 479 -36.35 -1.77 -0.12
CA ASN A 479 -37.69 -2.16 0.33
C ASN A 479 -37.86 -3.69 0.21
N PRO A 480 -37.72 -4.46 1.31
CA PRO A 480 -37.85 -5.91 1.27
C PRO A 480 -39.24 -6.39 0.82
N GLU A 481 -40.30 -5.62 1.09
CA GLU A 481 -41.67 -5.97 0.66
C GLU A 481 -41.85 -5.95 -0.87
N LYS A 482 -41.02 -5.15 -1.55
CA LYS A 482 -40.94 -5.11 -3.01
C LYS A 482 -39.94 -6.10 -3.61
N GLY A 483 -39.25 -6.90 -2.77
CA GLY A 483 -38.23 -7.82 -3.23
C GLY A 483 -36.94 -7.14 -3.70
N GLU A 484 -36.69 -5.89 -3.27
CA GLU A 484 -35.46 -5.18 -3.60
C GLU A 484 -34.25 -5.81 -2.90
N LYS A 485 -33.11 -5.85 -3.59
CA LYS A 485 -31.84 -6.31 -3.03
C LYS A 485 -31.33 -5.33 -1.97
N ILE A 486 -30.56 -5.82 -1.02
CA ILE A 486 -29.90 -5.02 0.03
C ILE A 486 -28.95 -4.00 -0.62
N LYS A 487 -28.90 -2.79 -0.09
CA LYS A 487 -27.88 -1.83 -0.49
C LYS A 487 -26.55 -2.13 0.23
N PRO A 488 -25.39 -2.01 -0.43
CA PRO A 488 -24.10 -2.18 0.24
C PRO A 488 -23.97 -1.32 1.50
N GLN A 489 -24.50 -0.10 1.48
CA GLN A 489 -24.53 0.84 2.60
C GLN A 489 -25.29 0.29 3.81
N GLU A 490 -26.39 -0.42 3.61
CA GLU A 490 -27.17 -1.04 4.70
C GLU A 490 -26.36 -2.12 5.40
N VAL A 491 -25.53 -2.87 4.66
CA VAL A 491 -24.65 -3.89 5.22
C VAL A 491 -23.58 -3.24 6.11
N ILE A 492 -22.99 -2.13 5.67
CA ILE A 492 -21.97 -1.40 6.42
C ILE A 492 -22.56 -0.70 7.65
N GLU A 493 -23.75 -0.07 7.52
CA GLU A 493 -24.46 0.51 8.67
C GLU A 493 -24.77 -0.53 9.76
N GLU A 494 -25.21 -1.73 9.34
CA GLU A 494 -25.52 -2.80 10.27
C GLU A 494 -24.25 -3.34 10.96
N LEU A 495 -23.15 -3.48 10.21
CA LEU A 495 -21.85 -3.84 10.78
C LEU A 495 -21.39 -2.81 11.81
N ASP A 496 -21.45 -1.51 11.47
CA ASP A 496 -21.07 -0.41 12.38
C ASP A 496 -21.92 -0.43 13.64
N ARG A 497 -23.24 -0.60 13.50
CA ARG A 497 -24.18 -0.66 14.62
C ARG A 497 -23.85 -1.79 15.59
N GLN A 498 -23.54 -2.99 15.09
CA GLN A 498 -23.26 -4.15 15.92
C GLN A 498 -21.86 -4.15 16.53
N THR A 499 -20.90 -3.46 15.92
CA THR A 499 -19.53 -3.34 16.45
C THR A 499 -19.31 -2.08 17.31
N ALA A 500 -20.27 -1.18 17.39
CA ALA A 500 -20.15 0.15 18.02
C ALA A 500 -19.59 0.11 19.46
N SER A 501 -19.94 -0.90 20.25
CA SER A 501 -19.52 -1.01 21.65
C SER A 501 -18.07 -1.49 21.85
N TYR A 502 -17.41 -2.00 20.79
CA TYR A 502 -16.05 -2.55 20.86
C TYR A 502 -15.19 -2.22 19.63
N LYS A 503 -15.46 -1.07 18.99
CA LYS A 503 -14.72 -0.59 17.78
C LYS A 503 -13.20 -0.65 17.92
N GLU A 504 -12.66 -0.36 19.10
CA GLU A 504 -11.23 -0.41 19.40
C GLU A 504 -10.62 -1.81 19.20
N ASN A 505 -11.46 -2.85 19.22
CA ASN A 505 -11.04 -4.24 19.02
C ASN A 505 -11.30 -4.75 17.61
N VAL A 506 -11.76 -3.90 16.70
CA VAL A 506 -12.05 -4.27 15.31
C VAL A 506 -10.94 -3.78 14.39
N VAL A 507 -10.50 -4.65 13.49
CA VAL A 507 -9.58 -4.35 12.39
C VAL A 507 -10.32 -4.63 11.09
N ILE A 508 -10.39 -3.66 10.21
CA ILE A 508 -10.99 -3.81 8.87
C ILE A 508 -9.87 -3.89 7.83
N THR A 509 -9.98 -4.86 6.92
CA THR A 509 -9.11 -4.97 5.75
C THR A 509 -9.93 -4.75 4.49
N THR A 510 -9.38 -3.97 3.59
CA THR A 510 -9.84 -3.70 2.23
C THR A 510 -8.68 -3.02 1.49
N GLY A 511 -8.67 -2.98 0.16
CA GLY A 511 -7.58 -2.31 -0.55
C GLY A 511 -7.53 -2.63 -2.04
N THR A 512 -6.32 -2.83 -2.53
CA THR A 512 -6.04 -3.35 -3.88
C THR A 512 -6.83 -4.64 -4.12
N MET A 513 -7.40 -4.82 -5.31
CA MET A 513 -8.17 -6.04 -5.61
C MET A 513 -7.33 -7.30 -5.34
N GLY A 514 -7.87 -8.19 -4.50
CA GLY A 514 -7.19 -9.39 -4.00
C GLY A 514 -6.36 -9.20 -2.72
N PHE A 515 -6.30 -7.99 -2.17
CA PHE A 515 -5.58 -7.69 -0.92
C PHE A 515 -6.37 -8.08 0.33
N GLY A 516 -7.69 -7.84 0.35
CA GLY A 516 -8.52 -7.84 1.55
C GLY A 516 -8.39 -9.11 2.40
N LEU A 517 -8.76 -10.27 1.83
CA LEU A 517 -8.71 -11.56 2.52
C LEU A 517 -7.31 -11.95 3.01
N PRO A 518 -6.25 -12.01 2.18
CA PRO A 518 -4.94 -12.39 2.70
C PRO A 518 -4.40 -11.39 3.73
N ALA A 519 -4.64 -10.09 3.58
CA ALA A 519 -4.27 -9.10 4.58
C ALA A 519 -5.02 -9.32 5.90
N ALA A 520 -6.30 -9.72 5.87
CA ALA A 520 -7.05 -10.11 7.08
C ALA A 520 -6.41 -11.31 7.77
N VAL A 521 -6.00 -12.33 7.03
CA VAL A 521 -5.29 -13.50 7.58
C VAL A 521 -4.03 -13.05 8.31
N GLY A 522 -3.19 -12.22 7.67
CA GLY A 522 -1.97 -11.70 8.27
C GLY A 522 -2.24 -10.78 9.47
N ALA A 523 -3.25 -9.92 9.39
CA ALA A 523 -3.67 -9.06 10.49
C ALA A 523 -4.15 -9.88 11.70
N LYS A 524 -4.91 -10.96 11.47
CA LYS A 524 -5.36 -11.85 12.56
C LYS A 524 -4.20 -12.59 13.22
N VAL A 525 -3.19 -12.99 12.45
CA VAL A 525 -1.93 -13.55 12.98
C VAL A 525 -1.19 -12.54 13.84
N GLY A 526 -1.08 -11.28 13.37
CA GLY A 526 -0.42 -10.20 14.11
C GLY A 526 -1.18 -9.66 15.32
N ALA A 527 -2.51 -9.80 15.33
CA ALA A 527 -3.39 -9.32 16.39
C ALA A 527 -4.47 -10.37 16.73
N PRO A 528 -4.08 -11.52 17.33
CA PRO A 528 -4.98 -12.67 17.53
C PRO A 528 -6.21 -12.36 18.41
N ASN A 529 -6.11 -11.38 19.30
CA ASN A 529 -7.19 -10.97 20.19
C ASN A 529 -8.17 -9.97 19.57
N LYS A 530 -7.89 -9.47 18.38
CA LYS A 530 -8.76 -8.52 17.67
C LYS A 530 -9.79 -9.28 16.80
N THR A 531 -10.95 -8.66 16.61
CA THR A 531 -11.90 -9.07 15.57
C THR A 531 -11.42 -8.51 14.25
N VAL A 532 -10.94 -9.36 13.34
CA VAL A 532 -10.46 -8.96 12.03
C VAL A 532 -11.53 -9.28 11.00
N ILE A 533 -11.96 -8.27 10.27
CA ILE A 533 -13.03 -8.36 9.27
C ILE A 533 -12.48 -7.89 7.92
N ASP A 534 -12.52 -8.78 6.94
CA ASP A 534 -12.32 -8.44 5.54
C ASP A 534 -13.62 -7.94 4.95
N ILE A 535 -13.63 -6.79 4.28
CA ILE A 535 -14.77 -6.28 3.52
C ILE A 535 -14.35 -6.18 2.06
N ASP A 536 -14.81 -7.15 1.28
CA ASP A 536 -14.44 -7.26 -0.13
C ASP A 536 -15.69 -7.29 -1.04
N GLY A 537 -15.54 -6.73 -2.25
CA GLY A 537 -16.45 -7.00 -3.36
C GLY A 537 -16.15 -8.38 -3.94
N ASP A 538 -17.14 -9.00 -4.56
CA ASP A 538 -17.04 -10.32 -5.20
C ASP A 538 -15.89 -10.43 -6.21
N ALA A 539 -15.61 -9.37 -6.96
CA ALA A 539 -14.52 -9.33 -7.92
C ALA A 539 -13.13 -9.37 -7.25
N SER A 540 -12.94 -8.62 -6.16
CA SER A 540 -11.70 -8.59 -5.39
C SER A 540 -11.50 -9.91 -4.64
N PHE A 541 -12.51 -10.37 -3.93
CA PHE A 541 -12.51 -11.64 -3.21
C PHE A 541 -12.13 -12.83 -4.11
N SER A 542 -12.67 -12.87 -5.34
CA SER A 542 -12.40 -13.95 -6.29
C SER A 542 -10.93 -14.11 -6.66
N MET A 543 -10.13 -13.03 -6.58
CA MET A 543 -8.70 -13.07 -6.95
C MET A 543 -7.84 -13.88 -5.97
N THR A 544 -8.24 -13.94 -4.70
CA THR A 544 -7.47 -14.60 -3.64
C THR A 544 -8.33 -15.49 -2.74
N ALA A 545 -9.52 -15.88 -3.20
CA ALA A 545 -10.46 -16.70 -2.45
C ALA A 545 -9.85 -18.00 -1.91
N MET A 546 -8.80 -18.53 -2.58
CA MET A 546 -8.09 -19.74 -2.15
C MET A 546 -7.45 -19.59 -0.75
N GLU A 547 -7.22 -18.38 -0.28
CA GLU A 547 -6.67 -18.15 1.05
C GLU A 547 -7.66 -18.43 2.19
N LEU A 548 -8.94 -18.67 1.88
CA LEU A 548 -9.88 -19.32 2.82
C LEU A 548 -9.35 -20.67 3.31
N ALA A 549 -8.74 -21.46 2.41
CA ALA A 549 -8.14 -22.73 2.79
C ALA A 549 -6.91 -22.55 3.69
N THR A 550 -6.17 -21.46 3.53
CA THR A 550 -5.08 -21.08 4.46
C THR A 550 -5.64 -20.76 5.83
N ALA A 551 -6.64 -19.89 5.91
CA ALA A 551 -7.28 -19.53 7.17
C ALA A 551 -7.87 -20.76 7.90
N SER A 552 -8.50 -21.67 7.15
CA SER A 552 -9.04 -22.93 7.68
C SER A 552 -7.93 -23.85 8.20
N GLN A 553 -6.86 -24.07 7.41
CA GLN A 553 -5.76 -24.97 7.77
C GLN A 553 -5.07 -24.56 9.08
N PHE A 554 -4.87 -23.27 9.29
CA PHE A 554 -4.14 -22.73 10.44
C PHE A 554 -5.07 -22.24 11.57
N ASN A 555 -6.38 -22.48 11.47
CA ASN A 555 -7.39 -22.01 12.44
C ASN A 555 -7.28 -20.49 12.72
N ILE A 556 -7.13 -19.71 11.64
CA ILE A 556 -7.03 -18.25 11.73
C ILE A 556 -8.43 -17.68 11.60
N GLY A 557 -8.98 -17.17 12.73
CA GLY A 557 -10.37 -16.74 12.86
C GLY A 557 -10.67 -15.40 12.20
N VAL A 558 -10.49 -15.30 10.90
CA VAL A 558 -10.88 -14.12 10.10
C VAL A 558 -12.37 -14.16 9.79
N LYS A 559 -12.98 -13.00 9.71
CA LYS A 559 -14.37 -12.80 9.31
C LYS A 559 -14.40 -12.16 7.93
N VAL A 560 -14.94 -12.87 6.93
CA VAL A 560 -14.93 -12.43 5.53
C VAL A 560 -16.32 -12.00 5.12
N LEU A 561 -16.51 -10.71 4.88
CA LEU A 561 -17.75 -10.10 4.43
C LEU A 561 -17.67 -9.80 2.93
N VAL A 562 -18.37 -10.57 2.11
CA VAL A 562 -18.41 -10.40 0.66
C VAL A 562 -19.67 -9.65 0.23
N LEU A 563 -19.50 -8.50 -0.38
CA LEU A 563 -20.56 -7.73 -1.03
C LEU A 563 -20.68 -8.18 -2.49
N ASN A 564 -21.58 -9.12 -2.74
CA ASN A 564 -21.75 -9.74 -4.06
C ASN A 564 -22.78 -8.98 -4.89
N ASN A 565 -22.32 -8.16 -5.81
CA ASN A 565 -23.14 -7.41 -6.76
C ASN A 565 -23.06 -7.93 -8.20
N GLU A 566 -22.23 -8.97 -8.46
CA GLU A 566 -21.97 -9.56 -9.78
C GLU A 566 -21.32 -8.59 -10.79
N PHE A 567 -20.64 -7.55 -10.30
CA PHE A 567 -19.99 -6.55 -11.15
C PHE A 567 -18.66 -6.07 -10.54
N GLN A 568 -17.80 -5.59 -11.41
CA GLN A 568 -16.68 -4.73 -11.00
C GLN A 568 -17.23 -3.32 -10.74
N GLY A 569 -17.85 -3.12 -9.58
CA GLY A 569 -18.74 -1.99 -9.28
C GLY A 569 -18.16 -0.61 -9.59
N MET A 570 -16.91 -0.34 -9.19
CA MET A 570 -16.26 0.95 -9.48
C MET A 570 -16.08 1.18 -11.00
N VAL A 571 -15.70 0.13 -11.75
CA VAL A 571 -15.53 0.24 -13.21
C VAL A 571 -16.87 0.46 -13.89
N VAL A 572 -17.94 -0.21 -13.44
CA VAL A 572 -19.32 0.02 -13.91
C VAL A 572 -19.74 1.47 -13.67
N GLN A 573 -19.50 2.01 -12.48
CA GLN A 573 -19.80 3.42 -12.18
C GLN A 573 -19.14 4.38 -13.16
N TRP A 574 -17.88 4.11 -13.55
CA TRP A 574 -17.20 4.91 -14.58
C TRP A 574 -17.82 4.74 -15.96
N GLN A 575 -18.22 3.51 -16.33
CA GLN A 575 -18.87 3.23 -17.61
C GLN A 575 -20.23 3.92 -17.68
N ASP A 576 -20.97 3.97 -16.58
CA ASP A 576 -22.24 4.70 -16.49
C ASP A 576 -22.05 6.22 -16.63
N LEU A 577 -21.11 6.79 -15.90
CA LEU A 577 -20.95 8.24 -15.81
C LEU A 577 -20.22 8.85 -17.00
N PHE A 578 -19.36 8.09 -17.70
CA PHE A 578 -18.40 8.67 -18.67
C PHE A 578 -18.32 7.91 -20.00
N TYR A 579 -18.98 6.75 -20.14
CA TYR A 579 -18.87 5.91 -21.34
C TYR A 579 -20.23 5.46 -21.89
N ASP A 580 -21.28 6.26 -21.71
CA ASP A 580 -22.62 6.07 -22.26
C ASP A 580 -23.17 4.65 -22.02
N HIS A 581 -23.00 4.12 -20.80
CA HIS A 581 -23.47 2.79 -20.38
C HIS A 581 -22.92 1.62 -21.24
N ARG A 582 -21.74 1.82 -21.85
CA ARG A 582 -21.07 0.74 -22.59
C ARG A 582 -20.30 -0.17 -21.63
N TYR A 583 -20.98 -1.20 -21.10
CA TYR A 583 -20.42 -2.16 -20.13
C TYR A 583 -19.52 -3.16 -20.81
N SER A 584 -18.22 -2.89 -20.83
CA SER A 584 -17.22 -3.78 -21.42
C SER A 584 -16.55 -4.63 -20.33
N HIS A 585 -16.87 -5.93 -20.31
CA HIS A 585 -16.25 -6.95 -19.45
C HIS A 585 -16.27 -6.66 -17.93
N THR A 586 -17.32 -5.99 -17.45
CA THR A 586 -17.49 -5.62 -16.03
C THR A 586 -18.52 -6.47 -15.30
N ARG A 587 -19.41 -7.15 -16.04
CA ARG A 587 -20.34 -8.11 -15.45
C ARG A 587 -19.63 -9.42 -15.16
N MET A 588 -19.90 -10.00 -14.01
CA MET A 588 -19.35 -11.27 -13.56
C MET A 588 -20.45 -12.32 -13.41
N THR A 589 -20.08 -13.58 -13.60
CA THR A 589 -20.87 -14.73 -13.17
C THR A 589 -20.06 -15.43 -12.10
N ASN A 590 -20.47 -15.30 -10.86
CA ASN A 590 -19.73 -15.81 -9.72
C ASN A 590 -20.03 -17.30 -9.44
N PRO A 591 -19.08 -18.06 -8.88
CA PRO A 591 -19.39 -19.33 -8.25
C PRO A 591 -20.30 -19.13 -7.03
N ASP A 592 -20.90 -20.19 -6.52
CA ASP A 592 -21.55 -20.14 -5.21
C ASP A 592 -20.47 -20.02 -4.11
N PHE A 593 -20.28 -18.81 -3.58
CA PHE A 593 -19.24 -18.54 -2.59
C PHE A 593 -19.47 -19.27 -1.26
N VAL A 594 -20.72 -19.56 -0.90
CA VAL A 594 -21.03 -20.36 0.30
C VAL A 594 -20.57 -21.80 0.12
N LEU A 595 -20.82 -22.40 -1.05
CA LEU A 595 -20.33 -23.74 -1.36
C LEU A 595 -18.80 -23.77 -1.50
N LEU A 596 -18.22 -22.76 -2.12
CA LEU A 596 -16.76 -22.60 -2.24
C LEU A 596 -16.09 -22.55 -0.85
N ALA A 597 -16.59 -21.71 0.04
CA ALA A 597 -16.06 -21.58 1.40
C ALA A 597 -16.18 -22.91 2.18
N LYS A 598 -17.33 -23.58 2.09
CA LYS A 598 -17.52 -24.90 2.71
C LYS A 598 -16.57 -25.97 2.16
N ALA A 599 -16.31 -25.96 0.85
CA ALA A 599 -15.33 -26.87 0.24
C ALA A 599 -13.90 -26.62 0.75
N MET A 600 -13.59 -25.40 1.22
CA MET A 600 -12.32 -25.03 1.83
C MET A 600 -12.32 -25.17 3.36
N GLY A 601 -13.35 -25.78 3.96
CA GLY A 601 -13.44 -25.99 5.40
C GLY A 601 -13.84 -24.76 6.21
N VAL A 602 -14.44 -23.75 5.56
CA VAL A 602 -14.88 -22.51 6.19
C VAL A 602 -16.40 -22.50 6.37
N HIS A 603 -16.88 -22.15 7.56
CA HIS A 603 -18.31 -21.92 7.76
C HIS A 603 -18.77 -20.72 6.96
N ALA A 604 -19.93 -20.84 6.30
CA ALA A 604 -20.41 -19.78 5.42
C ALA A 604 -21.93 -19.65 5.47
N ILE A 605 -22.37 -18.40 5.49
CA ILE A 605 -23.76 -17.98 5.51
C ILE A 605 -24.04 -16.98 4.39
N ARG A 606 -25.30 -16.85 3.97
CA ARG A 606 -25.71 -15.94 2.92
C ARG A 606 -26.89 -15.11 3.38
N VAL A 607 -26.92 -13.86 3.02
CA VAL A 607 -28.02 -12.90 3.22
C VAL A 607 -28.53 -12.43 1.88
N ARG A 608 -29.84 -12.43 1.68
CA ARG A 608 -30.50 -12.00 0.46
C ARG A 608 -31.47 -10.83 0.63
N SER A 609 -31.93 -10.60 1.87
CA SER A 609 -32.86 -9.52 2.17
C SER A 609 -32.40 -8.71 3.40
N ALA A 610 -32.78 -7.44 3.44
CA ALA A 610 -32.46 -6.56 4.56
C ALA A 610 -33.08 -7.04 5.88
N SER A 611 -34.17 -7.79 5.83
CA SER A 611 -34.81 -8.35 7.04
C SER A 611 -33.98 -9.45 7.71
N GLU A 612 -33.18 -10.21 6.94
CA GLU A 612 -32.29 -11.27 7.47
C GLU A 612 -30.97 -10.69 8.03
N LEU A 613 -30.59 -9.50 7.56
CA LEU A 613 -29.27 -8.93 7.79
C LEU A 613 -28.90 -8.80 9.28
N PRO A 614 -29.75 -8.31 10.19
CA PRO A 614 -29.37 -8.14 11.61
C PRO A 614 -29.03 -9.46 12.29
N GLU A 615 -29.81 -10.50 12.07
CA GLU A 615 -29.60 -11.82 12.67
C GLU A 615 -28.34 -12.48 12.12
N LYS A 616 -28.16 -12.45 10.79
CA LYS A 616 -27.01 -13.05 10.13
C LYS A 616 -25.71 -12.30 10.39
N MET A 617 -25.76 -10.98 10.53
CA MET A 617 -24.60 -10.18 10.96
C MET A 617 -24.20 -10.52 12.38
N LYS A 618 -25.16 -10.74 13.29
CA LYS A 618 -24.89 -11.21 14.65
C LYS A 618 -24.24 -12.60 14.65
N GLU A 619 -24.80 -13.56 13.91
CA GLU A 619 -24.22 -14.91 13.74
C GLU A 619 -22.76 -14.82 13.24
N PHE A 620 -22.51 -13.97 12.26
CA PHE A 620 -21.18 -13.72 11.68
C PHE A 620 -20.20 -13.16 12.71
N LEU A 621 -20.59 -12.14 13.47
CA LEU A 621 -19.74 -11.48 14.45
C LEU A 621 -19.47 -12.34 15.69
N GLU A 622 -20.47 -13.10 16.17
CA GLU A 622 -20.37 -13.96 17.35
C GLU A 622 -19.77 -15.35 17.07
N TYR A 623 -19.52 -15.69 15.78
CA TYR A 623 -18.90 -16.96 15.44
C TYR A 623 -17.51 -17.12 16.06
N ASP A 624 -17.10 -18.37 16.31
CA ASP A 624 -15.84 -18.76 16.95
C ASP A 624 -14.65 -17.91 16.46
N GLY A 625 -14.03 -17.17 17.38
CA GLY A 625 -12.94 -16.25 17.09
C GLY A 625 -11.65 -16.91 16.60
N ASN A 626 -11.54 -18.25 16.69
CA ASN A 626 -10.40 -19.04 16.23
C ASN A 626 -10.67 -19.73 14.88
N LYS A 627 -11.87 -19.61 14.33
CA LYS A 627 -12.24 -20.24 13.05
C LYS A 627 -12.69 -19.20 12.05
N PRO A 628 -12.32 -19.34 10.77
CA PRO A 628 -12.77 -18.43 9.73
C PRO A 628 -14.27 -18.63 9.44
N ILE A 629 -14.93 -17.52 9.09
CA ILE A 629 -16.32 -17.51 8.64
C ILE A 629 -16.46 -16.57 7.45
N LEU A 630 -17.35 -16.94 6.50
CA LEU A 630 -17.74 -16.10 5.37
C LEU A 630 -19.20 -15.70 5.47
N LEU A 631 -19.48 -14.41 5.35
CA LEU A 631 -20.83 -13.85 5.14
C LEU A 631 -20.91 -13.27 3.74
N GLU A 632 -21.73 -13.88 2.88
CA GLU A 632 -22.04 -13.37 1.57
C GLU A 632 -23.34 -12.55 1.61
N CYS A 633 -23.27 -11.28 1.26
CA CYS A 633 -24.44 -10.41 1.09
C CYS A 633 -24.71 -10.20 -0.39
N ILE A 634 -25.88 -10.64 -0.88
CA ILE A 634 -26.33 -10.38 -2.24
C ILE A 634 -26.87 -8.97 -2.30
N VAL A 635 -26.10 -8.06 -2.88
CA VAL A 635 -26.40 -6.62 -2.87
C VAL A 635 -26.86 -6.10 -4.24
N GLU A 636 -27.39 -4.87 -4.24
CA GLU A 636 -27.82 -4.19 -5.44
C GLU A 636 -26.65 -3.96 -6.40
N SER A 637 -26.88 -4.26 -7.67
CA SER A 637 -25.84 -4.22 -8.71
C SER A 637 -25.49 -2.81 -9.18
N ASN A 638 -26.49 -1.92 -9.22
CA ASN A 638 -26.36 -0.57 -9.76
C ASN A 638 -26.31 0.51 -8.66
N GLU A 639 -25.74 0.18 -7.51
CA GLU A 639 -25.55 1.15 -6.44
C GLU A 639 -24.19 1.82 -6.58
N HIS A 640 -24.17 3.12 -6.84
CA HIS A 640 -22.96 3.90 -7.05
C HIS A 640 -22.49 4.59 -5.77
N VAL A 641 -21.19 4.84 -5.68
CA VAL A 641 -20.56 5.54 -4.55
C VAL A 641 -20.61 7.05 -4.80
N PHE A 642 -21.31 7.79 -3.94
CA PHE A 642 -21.37 9.25 -3.96
C PHE A 642 -21.00 9.84 -2.58
N PRO A 643 -20.42 11.07 -2.55
CA PRO A 643 -20.01 11.93 -3.67
C PRO A 643 -18.90 11.32 -4.52
N MET A 644 -18.72 11.84 -5.74
CA MET A 644 -17.61 11.49 -6.60
C MET A 644 -17.03 12.75 -7.28
N VAL A 645 -15.73 12.95 -7.15
CA VAL A 645 -14.99 13.97 -7.92
C VAL A 645 -14.45 13.32 -9.19
N PRO A 646 -14.94 13.72 -10.39
CA PRO A 646 -14.44 13.15 -11.64
C PRO A 646 -12.95 13.41 -11.85
N ALA A 647 -12.29 12.54 -12.59
CA ALA A 647 -10.88 12.73 -12.93
C ALA A 647 -10.62 14.07 -13.63
N GLY A 648 -9.60 14.79 -13.20
CA GLY A 648 -9.23 16.11 -13.72
C GLY A 648 -10.12 17.26 -13.26
N LYS A 649 -11.09 17.02 -12.37
CA LYS A 649 -11.93 18.03 -11.75
C LYS A 649 -11.40 18.50 -10.40
N ALA A 650 -11.80 19.70 -9.98
CA ALA A 650 -11.49 20.21 -8.65
C ALA A 650 -12.39 19.58 -7.58
N LEU A 651 -11.97 19.57 -6.32
CA LEU A 651 -12.71 18.95 -5.22
C LEU A 651 -14.15 19.47 -5.04
N HIS A 652 -14.43 20.71 -5.41
CA HIS A 652 -15.78 21.28 -5.33
C HIS A 652 -16.66 20.95 -6.54
N GLU A 653 -16.10 20.38 -7.62
CA GLU A 653 -16.82 19.93 -8.81
C GLU A 653 -17.28 18.48 -8.67
N GLN A 654 -17.81 18.12 -7.52
CA GLN A 654 -18.21 16.76 -7.19
C GLN A 654 -19.62 16.44 -7.72
N ILE A 655 -19.81 15.20 -8.16
CA ILE A 655 -21.10 14.62 -8.49
C ILE A 655 -21.74 14.14 -7.20
N LEU A 656 -22.92 14.66 -6.90
CA LEU A 656 -23.70 14.29 -5.72
C LEU A 656 -24.75 13.23 -6.06
N HIS A 657 -25.23 12.50 -5.05
CA HIS A 657 -26.36 11.61 -5.18
C HIS A 657 -27.61 12.36 -5.70
N SER A 658 -28.48 11.71 -6.48
CA SER A 658 -29.68 12.34 -7.07
C SER A 658 -30.58 13.00 -6.01
N LEU A 659 -30.77 12.37 -4.86
CA LEU A 659 -31.54 12.93 -3.73
C LEU A 659 -31.07 14.32 -3.26
N LEU A 660 -29.81 14.67 -3.48
CA LEU A 660 -29.25 15.97 -3.14
C LEU A 660 -29.26 16.96 -4.32
N ARG A 661 -29.31 16.45 -5.56
CA ARG A 661 -29.41 17.27 -6.77
C ARG A 661 -30.80 17.88 -6.94
N ASP A 662 -31.84 17.11 -6.68
CA ASP A 662 -33.25 17.55 -6.86
C ASP A 662 -33.66 18.62 -5.86
N LYS A 663 -33.01 18.67 -4.66
CA LYS A 663 -33.22 19.77 -3.70
C LYS A 663 -32.75 21.13 -4.21
N LYS A 664 -31.79 21.18 -5.13
CA LYS A 664 -31.28 22.43 -5.70
C LYS A 664 -32.30 23.07 -6.70
N GLN A 665 -33.00 22.25 -7.45
CA GLN A 665 -33.98 22.78 -8.43
C GLN A 665 -35.22 23.38 -7.76
N ASN A 666 -35.58 22.92 -6.56
CA ASN A 666 -36.73 23.42 -5.81
C ASN A 666 -36.45 24.65 -4.92
N THR A 667 -35.16 25.05 -4.78
CA THR A 667 -34.75 26.26 -4.02
C THR A 667 -34.38 27.45 -4.91
N GLU A 668 -34.28 27.22 -6.23
CA GLU A 668 -34.05 28.29 -7.24
C GLU A 668 -35.31 28.60 -8.07
N ALA A 669 -36.44 27.98 -7.76
CA ALA A 669 -37.79 28.31 -8.26
C ALA A 669 -38.61 28.96 -7.13
#